data_a2c953947477ed1b3f5caaa409cef3bb
#
_entry.id   a2c953947477ed1b3f5caaa409cef3bb
#
_cell.length_a   1.000
_cell.length_b   1.000
_cell.length_c   1.000
_cell.angle_alpha   90.00
_cell.angle_beta   90.00
_cell.angle_gamma   90.00
#
_symmetry.space_group_name_H-M   'P 1'
#
loop_
_entity.id
_entity.type
_entity.pdbx_description
1 polymer ?
#
loop_
_entity_poly.entity_id
_entity_poly.type
_entity_poly.pdbx_seq_one_letter_code
_entity_poly.pdbx_strand_id
1 'polypeptide(L)'
;MSNNIYNVNLHRTPCVFDTWSKYLGAYFTENGDTVFRLFTFPEVENVTLEIKSFKKPLKSFEMLNMGKGIWQLELEAGIVKNLDRYRFVIDYKGELIPVKDPCSMYQDSYFKWSKIYNHSLFEWTDNDWMCGNISRRISRISNETNRLSPVEMLKIYELHIGTLTDEGTFLSAKSQIKRISEDLRFNAIEIMPVENTYSFNWGYDGVDKYAPNHTYGTPDDLKELINYAHNFGLNVIMDIVPNHIGPDIAQLHKTGPYTDGDNCFGYKFNYEKDENSVYVRDFIIGAALNWLINYHCDGLRVDMTKFMCSDYTMKQMVAEINYHCPEAFLIAEDGRDNDHRITKPFTQTEIDENELNHENFINKIRKNDVSLANIGFDTEWDFPFHKQIASSILGSWDCRIKSLCALDFSLRDAQSRVKYAMSHDEIGNIDGTRLISKIMVNELKLNDKVCECCHSLRCKLAAHAAHNILISLVTGKLEKMTEEERKQFFEKNSLTADFTIEQIIKAYINAIKMHKLAIGKVYSIPGPKMIFQGDESANPSYFKFFRKFSIGPEPYLLEKGYKPGLEAFLDSKLSSVKICEKYLFLNKAVETYVRDLNILCEQNIALTTGNIEKTVVHEFSDTHAIYCKKIYNEIFSISNFSSIQYYKNYGILFPKGRWREILNSDSIQYGGEGKYLNSEITTEPYSYISLPAYGITFFEKVL
;
A
#
# COMPACT_ATOMS: atom_id res chain seq x y z
N MET A 1 -12.23 15.95 -29.59
CA MET A 1 -13.33 16.03 -28.60
C MET A 1 -12.95 15.29 -27.33
N SER A 2 -11.89 15.64 -26.65
CA SER A 2 -11.42 14.82 -25.53
C SER A 2 -10.85 15.58 -24.34
N ASN A 3 -10.81 16.88 -24.37
CA ASN A 3 -10.05 17.61 -23.35
C ASN A 3 -10.89 18.20 -22.20
N ASN A 4 -12.20 17.97 -22.15
CA ASN A 4 -13.05 18.63 -21.16
C ASN A 4 -13.51 17.72 -20.01
N ILE A 5 -13.21 16.43 -20.02
CA ILE A 5 -13.64 15.52 -18.96
C ILE A 5 -12.84 15.78 -17.66
N TYR A 6 -11.59 16.22 -17.79
CA TYR A 6 -10.70 16.46 -16.66
C TYR A 6 -10.83 17.82 -15.99
N ASN A 7 -11.54 18.76 -16.62
CA ASN A 7 -11.89 20.06 -16.02
C ASN A 7 -13.13 20.00 -15.12
N VAL A 8 -13.71 18.83 -14.97
CA VAL A 8 -14.80 18.68 -14.04
C VAL A 8 -14.18 18.66 -12.64
N ASN A 9 -14.39 19.73 -11.92
CA ASN A 9 -14.09 19.80 -10.49
C ASN A 9 -14.86 18.69 -9.77
N LEU A 10 -14.21 17.61 -9.49
CA LEU A 10 -14.80 16.38 -8.99
C LEU A 10 -14.88 16.32 -7.46
N HIS A 11 -14.92 17.47 -6.81
CA HIS A 11 -15.59 17.55 -5.55
C HIS A 11 -17.06 17.22 -5.62
N ARG A 12 -17.43 16.81 -6.71
CA ARG A 12 -18.76 16.67 -7.21
C ARG A 12 -19.19 15.26 -6.94
N THR A 13 -19.26 14.90 -5.70
CA THR A 13 -20.01 13.73 -5.38
C THR A 13 -21.47 14.06 -5.60
N PRO A 14 -22.15 13.40 -6.54
CA PRO A 14 -23.56 13.63 -6.78
C PRO A 14 -24.32 13.31 -5.49
N CYS A 15 -24.95 14.28 -4.90
CA CYS A 15 -25.98 14.02 -3.92
C CYS A 15 -27.31 13.93 -4.62
N VAL A 16 -27.84 12.73 -4.71
CA VAL A 16 -29.03 12.40 -5.51
C VAL A 16 -30.32 12.95 -4.92
N PHE A 17 -30.35 13.27 -3.64
CA PHE A 17 -31.57 13.72 -2.97
C PHE A 17 -31.83 15.22 -3.12
N ASP A 18 -30.82 15.96 -3.56
CA ASP A 18 -30.91 17.41 -3.70
C ASP A 18 -29.93 17.90 -4.77
N THR A 19 -30.43 18.54 -5.79
CA THR A 19 -29.61 19.11 -6.86
C THR A 19 -28.59 20.13 -6.37
N TRP A 20 -28.82 20.71 -5.20
CA TRP A 20 -27.96 21.73 -4.59
C TRP A 20 -26.77 21.14 -3.84
N SER A 21 -26.90 19.96 -3.25
CA SER A 21 -25.82 19.28 -2.55
C SER A 21 -24.90 18.47 -3.47
N LYS A 22 -25.15 18.49 -4.76
CA LYS A 22 -24.42 17.71 -5.76
C LYS A 22 -22.91 17.94 -5.76
N TYR A 23 -22.45 19.12 -5.30
CA TYR A 23 -21.06 19.52 -5.36
C TYR A 23 -20.65 20.29 -4.11
N LEU A 24 -20.00 19.64 -3.16
CA LEU A 24 -19.44 20.28 -1.98
C LEU A 24 -18.05 20.87 -2.27
N GLY A 25 -17.62 21.83 -1.45
CA GLY A 25 -16.32 22.48 -1.54
C GLY A 25 -16.31 23.75 -2.37
N ALA A 26 -15.10 24.20 -2.71
CA ALA A 26 -14.86 25.43 -3.46
C ALA A 26 -14.28 25.11 -4.84
N TYR A 27 -14.85 25.68 -5.91
CA TYR A 27 -14.39 25.44 -7.28
C TYR A 27 -14.66 26.61 -8.20
N PHE A 28 -13.87 26.70 -9.28
CA PHE A 28 -14.10 27.64 -10.39
C PHE A 28 -15.04 27.02 -11.41
N THR A 29 -15.99 27.79 -11.91
CA THR A 29 -16.82 27.42 -13.05
C THR A 29 -16.09 27.67 -14.37
N GLU A 30 -16.64 27.19 -15.47
CA GLU A 30 -16.11 27.44 -16.82
C GLU A 30 -16.07 28.94 -17.17
N ASN A 31 -16.99 29.73 -16.63
CA ASN A 31 -17.05 31.17 -16.83
C ASN A 31 -16.06 31.94 -15.93
N GLY A 32 -15.36 31.24 -15.02
CA GLY A 32 -14.43 31.84 -14.08
C GLY A 32 -15.07 32.31 -12.77
N ASP A 33 -16.37 32.14 -12.60
CA ASP A 33 -17.03 32.38 -11.32
C ASP A 33 -16.56 31.35 -10.30
N THR A 34 -16.70 31.68 -9.01
CA THR A 34 -16.27 30.78 -7.93
C THR A 34 -17.46 30.39 -7.08
N VAL A 35 -17.70 29.09 -6.96
CA VAL A 35 -18.76 28.52 -6.12
C VAL A 35 -18.16 27.95 -4.87
N PHE A 36 -18.78 28.25 -3.74
CA PHE A 36 -18.50 27.68 -2.42
C PHE A 36 -19.73 26.96 -1.90
N ARG A 37 -19.56 25.72 -1.47
CA ARG A 37 -20.62 24.93 -0.83
C ARG A 37 -20.08 24.24 0.40
N LEU A 38 -20.85 24.36 1.48
CA LEU A 38 -20.53 23.73 2.75
C LEU A 38 -21.71 22.88 3.23
N PHE A 39 -21.42 21.68 3.72
CA PHE A 39 -22.34 20.87 4.48
C PHE A 39 -22.04 21.02 5.97
N THR A 40 -23.09 21.37 6.76
CA THR A 40 -23.02 21.62 8.21
C THR A 40 -24.14 20.89 8.95
N PHE A 41 -24.19 21.09 10.25
CA PHE A 41 -25.37 20.69 11.03
C PHE A 41 -26.62 21.44 10.53
N PRO A 42 -27.79 20.76 10.41
CA PRO A 42 -29.05 21.41 10.00
C PRO A 42 -29.46 22.59 10.88
N GLU A 43 -29.01 22.61 12.15
CA GLU A 43 -29.30 23.63 13.13
C GLU A 43 -28.40 24.86 13.08
N VAL A 44 -27.47 24.93 12.13
CA VAL A 44 -26.63 26.12 11.92
C VAL A 44 -27.51 27.29 11.45
N GLU A 45 -27.41 28.41 12.12
CA GLU A 45 -28.29 29.57 11.89
C GLU A 45 -27.80 30.45 10.77
N ASN A 46 -26.47 30.60 10.63
CA ASN A 46 -25.85 31.38 9.58
C ASN A 46 -24.44 30.84 9.22
N VAL A 47 -24.01 31.04 7.97
CA VAL A 47 -22.66 30.77 7.53
C VAL A 47 -22.09 31.99 6.79
N THR A 48 -20.92 32.43 7.20
CA THR A 48 -20.17 33.49 6.55
C THR A 48 -18.93 32.92 5.89
N LEU A 49 -18.71 33.22 4.62
CA LEU A 49 -17.45 32.94 3.91
C LEU A 49 -16.49 34.09 4.15
N GLU A 50 -15.30 33.79 4.65
CA GLU A 50 -14.20 34.74 4.76
C GLU A 50 -13.12 34.44 3.72
N ILE A 51 -12.68 35.45 2.95
CA ILE A 51 -11.65 35.34 1.92
C ILE A 51 -10.49 36.27 2.24
N LYS A 52 -9.28 35.73 2.21
CA LYS A 52 -8.04 36.46 2.46
C LYS A 52 -7.08 36.35 1.27
N SER A 53 -7.05 37.38 0.45
CA SER A 53 -6.07 37.50 -0.61
C SER A 53 -4.76 38.14 -0.09
N PHE A 54 -3.65 37.84 -0.76
CA PHE A 54 -2.34 38.35 -0.36
C PHE A 54 -2.33 39.92 -0.34
N LYS A 55 -1.92 40.48 0.78
CA LYS A 55 -1.84 41.96 1.03
C LYS A 55 -3.16 42.73 0.82
N LYS A 56 -4.32 42.04 0.87
CA LYS A 56 -5.62 42.70 0.80
C LYS A 56 -6.36 42.55 2.14
N PRO A 57 -7.31 43.45 2.44
CA PRO A 57 -8.17 43.32 3.60
C PRO A 57 -9.02 42.05 3.50
N LEU A 58 -9.41 41.53 4.66
CA LEU A 58 -10.33 40.42 4.76
C LEU A 58 -11.70 40.80 4.14
N LYS A 59 -12.25 39.95 3.30
CA LYS A 59 -13.61 40.08 2.77
C LYS A 59 -14.47 39.00 3.42
N SER A 60 -15.70 39.39 3.77
CA SER A 60 -16.70 38.47 4.36
C SER A 60 -17.99 38.52 3.53
N PHE A 61 -18.60 37.39 3.30
CA PHE A 61 -19.82 37.24 2.51
C PHE A 61 -20.76 36.27 3.23
N GLU A 62 -22.02 36.64 3.32
CA GLU A 62 -23.05 35.75 3.83
C GLU A 62 -23.39 34.68 2.79
N MET A 63 -23.58 33.44 3.21
CA MET A 63 -23.97 32.33 2.35
C MET A 63 -25.47 32.10 2.38
N LEU A 64 -26.01 31.54 1.33
CA LEU A 64 -27.42 31.20 1.22
C LEU A 64 -27.66 29.79 1.79
N ASN A 65 -28.65 29.68 2.66
CA ASN A 65 -29.12 28.40 3.18
C ASN A 65 -29.96 27.68 2.13
N MET A 66 -29.48 26.54 1.66
CA MET A 66 -30.15 25.71 0.63
C MET A 66 -31.02 24.60 1.24
N GLY A 67 -31.08 24.53 2.57
CA GLY A 67 -31.77 23.47 3.33
C GLY A 67 -30.87 22.28 3.68
N LYS A 68 -31.30 21.46 4.62
CA LYS A 68 -30.64 20.21 5.06
C LYS A 68 -29.18 20.38 5.45
N GLY A 69 -28.79 21.55 5.96
CA GLY A 69 -27.41 21.86 6.35
C GLY A 69 -26.49 22.25 5.18
N ILE A 70 -27.02 22.42 3.96
CA ILE A 70 -26.26 22.86 2.81
C ILE A 70 -26.28 24.38 2.69
N TRP A 71 -25.12 24.98 2.52
CA TRP A 71 -24.93 26.42 2.32
C TRP A 71 -24.17 26.66 1.03
N GLN A 72 -24.55 27.69 0.29
CA GLN A 72 -23.93 28.02 -1.00
C GLN A 72 -23.70 29.50 -1.17
N LEU A 73 -22.61 29.84 -1.85
CA LEU A 73 -22.34 31.18 -2.37
C LEU A 73 -21.66 31.08 -3.72
N GLU A 74 -22.06 31.94 -4.67
CA GLU A 74 -21.42 32.12 -5.95
C GLU A 74 -20.89 33.54 -6.06
N LEU A 75 -19.63 33.69 -6.44
CA LEU A 75 -18.95 34.96 -6.60
C LEU A 75 -18.51 35.11 -8.05
N GLU A 76 -18.73 36.32 -8.60
CA GLU A 76 -18.36 36.66 -9.98
C GLU A 76 -16.85 36.47 -10.24
N ALA A 77 -16.53 36.20 -11.49
CA ALA A 77 -15.15 36.03 -11.96
C ALA A 77 -14.22 37.19 -11.52
N GLY A 78 -13.06 36.83 -11.03
CA GLY A 78 -12.04 37.79 -10.58
C GLY A 78 -12.19 38.33 -9.15
N ILE A 79 -13.28 38.02 -8.44
CA ILE A 79 -13.43 38.31 -7.00
C ILE A 79 -12.47 37.44 -6.20
N VAL A 80 -12.35 36.18 -6.57
CA VAL A 80 -11.46 35.17 -5.98
C VAL A 80 -10.38 34.82 -6.99
N LYS A 81 -9.18 34.56 -6.53
CA LYS A 81 -8.06 34.08 -7.35
C LYS A 81 -7.59 32.71 -6.89
N ASN A 82 -7.04 31.95 -7.81
CA ASN A 82 -6.34 30.72 -7.45
C ASN A 82 -5.33 30.99 -6.32
N LEU A 83 -5.29 30.11 -5.31
CA LEU A 83 -4.48 30.18 -4.10
C LEU A 83 -4.89 31.25 -3.08
N ASP A 84 -5.99 32.01 -3.28
CA ASP A 84 -6.55 32.81 -2.21
C ASP A 84 -6.98 31.87 -1.06
N ARG A 85 -6.79 32.35 0.17
CA ARG A 85 -7.22 31.64 1.38
C ARG A 85 -8.67 31.94 1.69
N TYR A 86 -9.39 30.94 2.15
CA TYR A 86 -10.76 31.08 2.60
C TYR A 86 -11.03 30.19 3.80
N ARG A 87 -12.09 30.51 4.53
CA ARG A 87 -12.69 29.65 5.57
C ARG A 87 -14.14 29.99 5.73
N PHE A 88 -14.87 29.10 6.37
CA PHE A 88 -16.24 29.38 6.79
C PHE A 88 -16.27 29.74 8.27
N VAL A 89 -17.21 30.62 8.64
CA VAL A 89 -17.57 30.90 10.02
C VAL A 89 -19.03 30.48 10.18
N ILE A 90 -19.28 29.45 10.96
CA ILE A 90 -20.61 28.91 11.19
C ILE A 90 -21.15 29.47 12.53
N ASP A 91 -22.40 29.94 12.52
CA ASP A 91 -23.14 30.28 13.74
C ASP A 91 -23.93 29.06 14.19
N TYR A 92 -23.43 28.42 15.22
CA TYR A 92 -24.04 27.22 15.78
C TYR A 92 -24.36 27.40 17.25
N LYS A 93 -25.65 27.44 17.55
CA LYS A 93 -26.17 27.66 18.93
C LYS A 93 -25.65 28.96 19.58
N GLY A 94 -25.50 30.03 18.76
CA GLY A 94 -25.01 31.31 19.19
C GLY A 94 -23.49 31.41 19.38
N GLU A 95 -22.74 30.41 18.96
CA GLU A 95 -21.28 30.42 18.93
C GLU A 95 -20.76 30.54 17.48
N LEU A 96 -19.93 31.55 17.23
CA LEU A 96 -19.27 31.72 15.93
C LEU A 96 -18.00 30.85 15.85
N ILE A 97 -18.06 29.79 15.07
CA ILE A 97 -17.01 28.79 14.95
C ILE A 97 -16.34 28.90 13.56
N PRO A 98 -15.07 29.34 13.48
CA PRO A 98 -14.34 29.31 12.22
C PRO A 98 -13.91 27.87 11.89
N VAL A 99 -14.27 27.40 10.69
CA VAL A 99 -13.97 26.05 10.20
C VAL A 99 -13.30 26.09 8.84
N LYS A 100 -12.44 25.12 8.58
CA LYS A 100 -11.90 24.86 7.24
C LYS A 100 -12.97 24.24 6.36
N ASP A 101 -12.75 24.32 5.05
CA ASP A 101 -13.53 23.52 4.12
C ASP A 101 -13.11 22.04 4.20
N PRO A 102 -14.05 21.12 4.54
CA PRO A 102 -13.76 19.69 4.54
C PRO A 102 -13.33 19.15 3.17
N CYS A 103 -13.81 19.76 2.09
CA CYS A 103 -13.51 19.38 0.72
C CYS A 103 -12.37 20.20 0.09
N SER A 104 -11.58 20.90 0.90
CA SER A 104 -10.48 21.71 0.39
C SER A 104 -9.39 20.86 -0.24
N MET A 105 -8.98 21.22 -1.44
CA MET A 105 -7.93 20.54 -2.21
C MET A 105 -6.52 21.01 -1.91
N TYR A 106 -6.38 22.10 -1.17
CA TYR A 106 -5.09 22.62 -0.77
C TYR A 106 -5.12 23.17 0.65
N GLN A 107 -4.28 22.60 1.49
CA GLN A 107 -4.05 23.05 2.87
C GLN A 107 -2.58 23.39 3.05
N ASP A 108 -2.27 24.60 3.50
CA ASP A 108 -0.88 25.04 3.80
C ASP A 108 -0.58 25.15 5.30
N SER A 109 -1.59 24.96 6.13
CA SER A 109 -1.45 24.89 7.59
C SER A 109 -2.62 24.13 8.20
N TYR A 110 -2.37 23.50 9.32
CA TYR A 110 -3.33 22.58 9.95
C TYR A 110 -4.62 23.24 10.45
N PHE A 111 -4.64 24.55 10.72
CA PHE A 111 -5.58 25.01 11.74
C PHE A 111 -6.59 26.06 11.31
N LYS A 112 -6.40 26.79 10.22
CA LYS A 112 -7.17 28.01 10.08
C LYS A 112 -7.79 28.28 8.73
N TRP A 113 -7.14 27.93 7.64
CA TRP A 113 -7.51 28.39 6.30
C TRP A 113 -7.34 27.31 5.26
N SER A 114 -8.31 27.18 4.39
CA SER A 114 -8.20 26.46 3.13
C SER A 114 -7.68 27.38 2.04
N LYS A 115 -7.08 26.83 1.00
CA LYS A 115 -6.78 27.55 -0.24
C LYS A 115 -7.68 27.06 -1.34
N ILE A 116 -8.23 27.99 -2.11
CA ILE A 116 -8.88 27.58 -3.35
C ILE A 116 -7.82 27.16 -4.36
N TYR A 117 -8.03 26.03 -5.00
CA TYR A 117 -7.07 25.46 -5.94
C TYR A 117 -7.77 25.06 -7.23
N ASN A 118 -7.21 25.50 -8.36
CA ASN A 118 -7.73 25.19 -9.69
C ASN A 118 -6.90 24.10 -10.34
N HIS A 119 -7.43 22.89 -10.38
CA HIS A 119 -6.78 21.72 -10.99
C HIS A 119 -6.54 21.87 -12.50
N SER A 120 -7.34 22.69 -13.21
CA SER A 120 -7.22 22.87 -14.65
C SER A 120 -5.99 23.66 -15.10
N LEU A 121 -5.30 24.31 -14.15
CA LEU A 121 -4.07 25.05 -14.46
C LEU A 121 -2.83 24.18 -14.57
N PHE A 122 -2.90 22.92 -14.14
CA PHE A 122 -1.80 21.99 -14.30
C PHE A 122 -1.82 21.35 -15.71
N GLU A 123 -0.67 21.37 -16.38
CA GLU A 123 -0.52 20.81 -17.72
C GLU A 123 -0.01 19.36 -17.62
N TRP A 124 -0.89 18.40 -17.87
CA TRP A 124 -0.55 16.99 -17.92
C TRP A 124 0.13 16.62 -19.26
N THR A 125 1.13 15.75 -19.19
CA THR A 125 1.81 15.18 -20.36
C THR A 125 1.58 13.68 -20.52
N ASP A 126 0.67 13.10 -19.75
CA ASP A 126 0.33 11.69 -19.69
C ASP A 126 -0.89 11.30 -20.54
N ASN A 127 -1.23 12.09 -21.55
CA ASN A 127 -2.39 11.84 -22.43
C ASN A 127 -2.32 10.45 -23.10
N ASP A 128 -1.15 10.01 -23.51
CA ASP A 128 -0.95 8.68 -24.11
C ASP A 128 -1.09 7.57 -23.05
N TRP A 129 -0.78 7.86 -21.78
CA TRP A 129 -1.00 6.95 -20.68
C TRP A 129 -2.49 6.66 -20.46
N MET A 130 -3.34 7.67 -20.54
CA MET A 130 -4.79 7.51 -20.50
C MET A 130 -5.31 6.61 -21.64
N CYS A 131 -4.65 6.60 -22.81
CA CYS A 131 -4.97 5.64 -23.87
C CYS A 131 -4.62 4.20 -23.49
N GLY A 132 -3.61 3.95 -22.66
CA GLY A 132 -3.33 2.64 -22.07
C GLY A 132 -4.48 2.11 -21.21
N ASN A 133 -5.23 3.00 -20.59
CA ASN A 133 -6.42 2.67 -19.80
C ASN A 133 -7.61 2.19 -20.66
N ILE A 134 -7.66 2.53 -21.93
CA ILE A 134 -8.67 1.99 -22.87
C ILE A 134 -8.54 0.47 -22.96
N SER A 135 -7.33 -0.08 -22.93
CA SER A 135 -7.13 -1.52 -22.94
C SER A 135 -7.69 -2.19 -21.67
N ARG A 136 -7.63 -1.53 -20.52
CA ARG A 136 -8.23 -1.99 -19.27
C ARG A 136 -9.75 -1.95 -19.32
N ARG A 137 -10.31 -0.84 -19.82
CA ARG A 137 -11.75 -0.68 -20.02
C ARG A 137 -12.32 -1.79 -20.92
N ILE A 138 -11.68 -2.05 -22.05
CA ILE A 138 -12.08 -3.11 -22.97
C ILE A 138 -12.01 -4.49 -22.29
N SER A 139 -11.00 -4.75 -21.46
CA SER A 139 -10.85 -6.03 -20.75
C SER A 139 -11.91 -6.23 -19.66
N ARG A 140 -12.40 -5.17 -19.02
CA ARG A 140 -13.51 -5.23 -18.05
C ARG A 140 -14.87 -5.42 -18.69
N ILE A 141 -15.12 -4.78 -19.83
CA ILE A 141 -16.40 -4.83 -20.55
C ILE A 141 -16.55 -6.15 -21.32
N SER A 142 -15.46 -6.72 -21.84
CA SER A 142 -15.53 -8.00 -22.54
C SER A 142 -15.58 -9.15 -21.54
N ASN A 143 -16.72 -9.76 -21.35
CA ASN A 143 -16.90 -11.05 -20.64
C ASN A 143 -16.18 -12.23 -21.32
N GLU A 144 -15.18 -11.99 -22.13
CA GLU A 144 -14.34 -13.03 -22.69
C GLU A 144 -13.44 -13.60 -21.60
N THR A 145 -13.80 -14.75 -21.10
CA THR A 145 -13.18 -15.54 -20.03
C THR A 145 -11.69 -15.84 -20.21
N ASN A 146 -11.05 -15.37 -21.26
CA ASN A 146 -9.65 -15.62 -21.61
C ASN A 146 -8.77 -14.35 -21.68
N ARG A 147 -9.28 -13.16 -21.32
CA ARG A 147 -8.45 -11.96 -21.28
C ARG A 147 -7.90 -11.72 -19.90
N LEU A 148 -6.62 -11.41 -19.88
CA LEU A 148 -5.84 -11.08 -18.70
C LEU A 148 -6.40 -9.84 -18.01
N SER A 149 -6.86 -9.93 -16.77
CA SER A 149 -7.15 -8.75 -15.99
C SER A 149 -5.86 -7.98 -15.76
N PRO A 150 -5.78 -6.67 -16.08
CA PRO A 150 -4.57 -5.88 -15.84
C PRO A 150 -4.12 -5.91 -14.37
N VAL A 151 -5.04 -6.06 -13.42
CA VAL A 151 -4.71 -6.12 -11.99
C VAL A 151 -3.86 -7.33 -11.62
N GLU A 152 -4.06 -8.46 -12.31
CA GLU A 152 -3.28 -9.69 -12.08
C GLU A 152 -1.80 -9.53 -12.50
N MET A 153 -1.52 -8.61 -13.40
CA MET A 153 -0.18 -8.33 -13.91
C MET A 153 0.59 -7.32 -13.07
N LEU A 154 -0.01 -6.75 -12.04
CA LEU A 154 0.62 -5.73 -11.22
C LEU A 154 1.81 -6.31 -10.44
N LYS A 155 2.92 -5.62 -10.55
CA LYS A 155 4.12 -5.74 -9.74
C LYS A 155 4.26 -4.42 -9.02
N ILE A 156 3.82 -4.40 -7.77
CA ILE A 156 3.61 -3.19 -6.99
C ILE A 156 4.83 -2.92 -6.12
N TYR A 157 5.34 -1.70 -6.18
CA TYR A 157 6.31 -1.19 -5.23
C TYR A 157 5.59 -0.26 -4.25
N GLU A 158 5.33 -0.76 -3.04
CA GLU A 158 4.72 0.02 -1.96
C GLU A 158 5.75 0.99 -1.39
N LEU A 159 5.40 2.27 -1.29
CA LEU A 159 6.33 3.31 -0.84
C LEU A 159 5.69 4.38 0.03
N HIS A 160 6.52 4.96 0.91
CA HIS A 160 6.18 6.09 1.76
C HIS A 160 6.99 7.32 1.37
N ILE A 161 6.33 8.38 0.91
CA ILE A 161 6.99 9.60 0.40
C ILE A 161 8.00 10.16 1.40
N GLY A 162 7.60 10.29 2.67
CA GLY A 162 8.43 10.92 3.70
C GLY A 162 9.74 10.18 4.02
N THR A 163 9.86 8.90 3.69
CA THR A 163 11.05 8.07 4.01
C THR A 163 11.76 7.49 2.80
N LEU A 164 11.23 7.68 1.60
CA LEU A 164 11.81 7.15 0.38
C LEU A 164 13.16 7.82 0.04
N THR A 165 13.24 9.14 0.27
CA THR A 165 14.43 9.97 0.01
C THR A 165 14.83 10.76 1.25
N ASP A 166 16.01 11.39 1.23
CA ASP A 166 16.50 12.22 2.33
C ASP A 166 15.59 13.44 2.58
N GLU A 167 15.10 14.07 1.52
CA GLU A 167 14.22 15.23 1.60
C GLU A 167 12.82 14.82 2.04
N GLY A 168 12.32 13.67 1.56
CA GLY A 168 10.99 13.14 1.88
C GLY A 168 9.86 13.98 1.30
N THR A 169 10.01 14.41 0.03
CA THR A 169 9.03 15.24 -0.68
C THR A 169 8.57 14.59 -1.98
N PHE A 170 7.44 15.04 -2.55
CA PHE A 170 6.95 14.57 -3.84
C PHE A 170 8.00 14.76 -4.95
N LEU A 171 8.63 15.93 -5.00
CA LEU A 171 9.64 16.22 -6.02
C LEU A 171 10.89 15.36 -5.85
N SER A 172 11.35 15.11 -4.63
CA SER A 172 12.52 14.26 -4.40
C SER A 172 12.25 12.79 -4.73
N ALA A 173 11.00 12.32 -4.52
CA ALA A 173 10.59 10.97 -4.87
C ALA A 173 10.75 10.65 -6.37
N LYS A 174 10.67 11.66 -7.26
CA LYS A 174 10.93 11.51 -8.70
C LYS A 174 12.28 10.86 -8.99
N SER A 175 13.29 11.09 -8.14
CA SER A 175 14.62 10.48 -8.30
C SER A 175 14.62 8.95 -8.24
N GLN A 176 13.61 8.34 -7.62
CA GLN A 176 13.47 6.89 -7.49
C GLN A 176 12.62 6.26 -8.60
N ILE A 177 11.81 7.03 -9.31
CA ILE A 177 10.84 6.52 -10.30
C ILE A 177 11.54 5.73 -11.40
N LYS A 178 12.61 6.29 -11.97
CA LYS A 178 13.39 5.60 -13.01
C LYS A 178 13.96 4.27 -12.51
N ARG A 179 14.53 4.26 -11.30
CA ARG A 179 15.06 3.04 -10.68
C ARG A 179 13.98 1.98 -10.50
N ILE A 180 12.81 2.38 -9.98
CA ILE A 180 11.69 1.45 -9.73
C ILE A 180 11.19 0.84 -11.05
N SER A 181 11.03 1.65 -12.09
CA SER A 181 10.53 1.19 -13.38
C SER A 181 11.58 0.44 -14.20
N GLU A 182 12.72 1.08 -14.50
CA GLU A 182 13.70 0.55 -15.47
C GLU A 182 14.67 -0.44 -14.84
N ASP A 183 15.23 -0.12 -13.65
CA ASP A 183 16.27 -0.95 -13.04
C ASP A 183 15.66 -2.15 -12.30
N LEU A 184 14.52 -1.96 -11.59
CA LEU A 184 13.85 -3.02 -10.83
C LEU A 184 12.69 -3.66 -11.59
N ARG A 185 12.19 -3.06 -12.66
CA ARG A 185 11.13 -3.61 -13.54
C ARG A 185 9.75 -3.76 -12.84
N PHE A 186 9.43 -2.93 -11.87
CA PHE A 186 8.05 -2.78 -11.40
C PHE A 186 7.20 -2.07 -12.45
N ASN A 187 5.88 -2.27 -12.42
CA ASN A 187 4.93 -1.62 -13.31
C ASN A 187 3.84 -0.84 -12.56
N ALA A 188 3.93 -0.80 -11.24
CA ALA A 188 3.05 0.01 -10.39
C ALA A 188 3.80 0.47 -9.14
N ILE A 189 3.44 1.67 -8.66
CA ILE A 189 3.75 2.14 -7.32
C ILE A 189 2.46 2.25 -6.51
N GLU A 190 2.48 1.82 -5.25
CA GLU A 190 1.43 2.07 -4.28
C GLU A 190 1.96 3.07 -3.28
N ILE A 191 1.40 4.29 -3.31
CA ILE A 191 1.83 5.38 -2.46
C ILE A 191 1.00 5.32 -1.18
N MET A 192 1.65 5.09 -0.04
CA MET A 192 1.04 5.16 1.28
C MET A 192 0.35 6.53 1.47
N PRO A 193 -0.66 6.64 2.38
CA PRO A 193 -1.55 7.80 2.40
C PRO A 193 -0.82 9.13 2.41
N VAL A 194 -1.21 10.01 1.49
CA VAL A 194 -0.67 11.36 1.37
C VAL A 194 -1.67 12.44 1.80
N GLU A 195 -2.78 12.05 2.36
CA GLU A 195 -3.74 12.99 2.95
C GLU A 195 -3.06 13.85 4.02
N ASN A 196 -3.47 15.10 4.13
CA ASN A 196 -2.83 16.01 5.09
C ASN A 196 -3.01 15.54 6.54
N THR A 197 -1.91 15.44 7.27
CA THR A 197 -1.86 14.95 8.67
C THR A 197 -1.22 15.96 9.62
N TYR A 198 -1.26 15.68 10.93
CA TYR A 198 -0.64 16.55 11.96
C TYR A 198 0.73 16.11 12.45
N SER A 199 1.17 14.93 12.06
CA SER A 199 2.38 14.34 12.59
C SER A 199 3.24 13.75 11.49
N PHE A 200 4.54 13.62 11.76
CA PHE A 200 5.41 12.79 10.95
C PHE A 200 5.05 11.33 11.21
N ASN A 201 4.18 10.79 10.38
CA ASN A 201 3.70 9.42 10.44
C ASN A 201 3.51 8.84 9.05
N TRP A 202 2.90 7.67 8.95
CA TRP A 202 2.68 6.98 7.67
C TRP A 202 1.54 7.57 6.81
N GLY A 203 0.76 8.53 7.34
CA GLY A 203 -0.36 9.15 6.64
C GLY A 203 -1.74 8.66 7.06
N TYR A 204 -1.85 7.58 7.83
CA TYR A 204 -3.16 7.01 8.22
C TYR A 204 -3.98 7.86 9.20
N ASP A 205 -3.41 8.90 9.78
CA ASP A 205 -4.14 9.90 10.58
C ASP A 205 -4.59 11.11 9.74
N GLY A 206 -4.94 10.90 8.47
CA GLY A 206 -5.37 11.96 7.54
C GLY A 206 -6.57 12.73 8.04
N VAL A 207 -6.52 14.07 7.94
CA VAL A 207 -7.55 14.98 8.43
C VAL A 207 -8.21 15.79 7.32
N ASP A 208 -7.52 16.01 6.22
CA ASP A 208 -8.02 16.71 5.03
C ASP A 208 -8.02 15.70 3.88
N LYS A 209 -9.16 15.06 3.61
CA LYS A 209 -9.30 13.90 2.69
C LYS A 209 -9.07 14.24 1.22
N TYR A 210 -9.18 15.51 0.85
CA TYR A 210 -9.01 15.99 -0.53
C TYR A 210 -7.65 16.62 -0.81
N ALA A 211 -6.91 17.01 0.24
CA ALA A 211 -5.67 17.75 0.12
C ALA A 211 -4.44 16.87 0.38
N PRO A 212 -3.40 16.94 -0.46
CA PRO A 212 -2.14 16.28 -0.18
C PRO A 212 -1.43 16.96 1.02
N ASN A 213 -0.63 16.17 1.70
CA ASN A 213 0.13 16.60 2.87
C ASN A 213 1.14 17.69 2.48
N HIS A 214 0.91 18.88 3.00
CA HIS A 214 1.72 20.07 2.71
C HIS A 214 3.21 19.92 3.12
N THR A 215 3.53 18.96 4.00
CA THR A 215 4.94 18.68 4.36
C THR A 215 5.67 17.91 3.27
N TYR A 216 4.96 17.24 2.36
CA TYR A 216 5.54 16.57 1.20
C TYR A 216 5.62 17.47 -0.03
N GLY A 217 4.84 18.55 -0.07
CA GLY A 217 4.81 19.49 -1.18
C GLY A 217 3.43 20.07 -1.45
N THR A 218 3.29 20.67 -2.61
CA THR A 218 2.04 21.26 -3.12
C THR A 218 1.21 20.23 -3.91
N PRO A 219 -0.07 20.54 -4.20
CA PRO A 219 -0.84 19.73 -5.16
C PRO A 219 -0.16 19.57 -6.52
N ASP A 220 0.50 20.62 -7.04
CA ASP A 220 1.25 20.55 -8.30
C ASP A 220 2.44 19.62 -8.20
N ASP A 221 3.18 19.60 -7.07
CA ASP A 221 4.31 18.69 -6.86
C ASP A 221 3.90 17.22 -6.88
N LEU A 222 2.73 16.89 -6.30
CA LEU A 222 2.18 15.52 -6.36
C LEU A 222 1.76 15.16 -7.79
N LYS A 223 1.08 16.07 -8.50
CA LYS A 223 0.73 15.86 -9.91
C LYS A 223 1.98 15.66 -10.78
N GLU A 224 3.03 16.42 -10.50
CA GLU A 224 4.30 16.29 -11.22
C GLU A 224 4.98 14.94 -10.97
N LEU A 225 4.90 14.41 -9.74
CA LEU A 225 5.38 13.07 -9.42
C LEU A 225 4.60 12.00 -10.21
N ILE A 226 3.26 12.08 -10.21
CA ILE A 226 2.38 11.12 -10.89
C ILE A 226 2.60 11.17 -12.41
N ASN A 227 2.58 12.37 -13.00
CA ASN A 227 2.86 12.58 -14.40
C ASN A 227 4.24 12.01 -14.81
N TYR A 228 5.24 12.21 -13.96
CA TYR A 228 6.57 11.64 -14.18
C TYR A 228 6.58 10.11 -14.08
N ALA A 229 5.85 9.52 -13.14
CA ALA A 229 5.71 8.06 -13.02
C ALA A 229 5.06 7.45 -14.27
N HIS A 230 4.01 8.08 -14.81
CA HIS A 230 3.36 7.67 -16.06
C HIS A 230 4.33 7.69 -17.24
N ASN A 231 5.19 8.72 -17.35
CA ASN A 231 6.19 8.81 -18.42
C ASN A 231 7.23 7.66 -18.37
N PHE A 232 7.37 6.99 -17.22
CA PHE A 232 8.17 5.77 -17.05
C PHE A 232 7.36 4.48 -17.07
N GLY A 233 6.07 4.52 -17.44
CA GLY A 233 5.21 3.36 -17.57
C GLY A 233 4.75 2.74 -16.24
N LEU A 234 4.79 3.50 -15.15
CA LEU A 234 4.29 3.05 -13.85
C LEU A 234 2.83 3.43 -13.65
N ASN A 235 2.00 2.48 -13.26
CA ASN A 235 0.69 2.76 -12.67
C ASN A 235 0.90 3.39 -11.28
N VAL A 236 0.04 4.33 -10.92
CA VAL A 236 0.03 4.96 -9.61
C VAL A 236 -1.22 4.59 -8.85
N ILE A 237 -1.05 3.87 -7.74
CA ILE A 237 -2.12 3.47 -6.83
C ILE A 237 -2.00 4.34 -5.59
N MET A 238 -3.09 5.01 -5.22
CA MET A 238 -3.14 5.83 -4.01
C MET A 238 -3.78 5.05 -2.87
N ASP A 239 -3.11 4.98 -1.73
CA ASP A 239 -3.69 4.44 -0.51
C ASP A 239 -4.56 5.52 0.16
N ILE A 240 -5.84 5.20 0.39
CA ILE A 240 -6.83 6.09 1.00
C ILE A 240 -7.41 5.49 2.29
N VAL A 241 -7.73 6.36 3.23
CA VAL A 241 -8.21 5.99 4.57
C VAL A 241 -9.64 6.44 4.80
N PRO A 242 -10.66 5.71 4.30
CA PRO A 242 -12.06 6.11 4.46
C PRO A 242 -12.71 5.59 5.75
N ASN A 243 -12.01 4.83 6.57
CA ASN A 243 -12.60 4.20 7.77
C ASN A 243 -12.63 5.12 8.99
N HIS A 244 -11.77 6.13 9.06
CA HIS A 244 -11.71 7.10 10.15
C HIS A 244 -11.05 8.43 9.72
N ILE A 245 -11.13 9.42 10.60
CA ILE A 245 -10.37 10.65 10.50
C ILE A 245 -9.47 10.76 11.74
N GLY A 246 -8.26 11.27 11.53
CA GLY A 246 -7.26 11.42 12.59
C GLY A 246 -7.79 12.20 13.78
N PRO A 247 -7.29 11.93 14.99
CA PRO A 247 -7.84 12.50 16.22
C PRO A 247 -7.62 14.01 16.29
N ASP A 248 -8.58 14.69 16.87
CA ASP A 248 -8.50 15.96 17.59
C ASP A 248 -8.48 17.28 16.82
N ILE A 249 -7.89 17.42 15.65
CA ILE A 249 -7.70 18.77 15.10
C ILE A 249 -8.43 18.96 13.77
N ALA A 250 -9.03 17.90 13.26
CA ALA A 250 -9.77 17.95 12.01
C ALA A 250 -10.94 18.95 12.03
N GLN A 251 -11.43 19.32 13.20
CA GLN A 251 -12.64 20.15 13.40
C GLN A 251 -13.87 19.68 12.61
N LEU A 252 -13.77 18.54 11.93
CA LEU A 252 -14.83 17.99 11.10
C LEU A 252 -16.09 17.73 11.92
N HIS A 253 -15.90 17.21 13.14
CA HIS A 253 -16.98 17.01 14.12
C HIS A 253 -17.66 18.32 14.60
N LYS A 254 -17.00 19.48 14.41
CA LYS A 254 -17.55 20.81 14.70
C LYS A 254 -18.20 21.45 13.47
N THR A 255 -17.79 21.02 12.28
CA THR A 255 -18.29 21.58 11.03
C THR A 255 -19.68 21.05 10.69
N GLY A 256 -19.92 19.76 10.92
CA GLY A 256 -21.18 19.11 10.57
C GLY A 256 -21.27 17.68 11.10
N PRO A 257 -22.35 16.95 10.76
CA PRO A 257 -22.61 15.58 11.26
C PRO A 257 -21.78 14.51 10.50
N TYR A 258 -20.51 14.80 10.26
CA TYR A 258 -19.61 13.90 9.51
C TYR A 258 -19.20 12.66 10.29
N THR A 259 -19.22 12.73 11.62
CA THR A 259 -18.67 11.67 12.46
C THR A 259 -19.71 11.08 13.41
N ASP A 260 -19.56 9.80 13.73
CA ASP A 260 -20.42 9.06 14.68
C ASP A 260 -19.54 8.28 15.67
N GLY A 261 -19.12 8.99 16.73
CA GLY A 261 -18.27 8.43 17.77
C GLY A 261 -16.84 8.14 17.31
N ASP A 262 -16.12 7.36 18.13
CA ASP A 262 -14.73 7.05 17.94
C ASP A 262 -14.54 5.55 17.67
N ASN A 263 -13.45 5.20 17.00
CA ASN A 263 -12.90 3.85 16.99
C ASN A 263 -11.46 3.89 17.57
N CYS A 264 -10.76 2.75 17.59
CA CYS A 264 -9.39 2.68 18.11
C CYS A 264 -8.38 3.50 17.29
N PHE A 265 -8.76 4.02 16.12
CA PHE A 265 -7.89 4.78 15.21
C PHE A 265 -8.19 6.29 15.20
N GLY A 266 -9.41 6.70 15.50
CA GLY A 266 -9.82 8.10 15.48
C GLY A 266 -11.34 8.24 15.44
N TYR A 267 -11.83 9.39 14.93
CA TYR A 267 -13.27 9.58 14.74
C TYR A 267 -13.80 8.76 13.58
N LYS A 268 -14.84 7.97 13.84
CA LYS A 268 -15.53 7.16 12.84
C LYS A 268 -16.45 8.02 11.99
N PHE A 269 -16.49 7.81 10.69
CA PHE A 269 -17.45 8.49 9.81
C PHE A 269 -18.90 8.04 10.04
N ASN A 270 -19.85 8.97 9.86
CA ASN A 270 -21.29 8.72 9.97
C ASN A 270 -21.84 8.17 8.64
N TYR A 271 -21.65 6.87 8.38
CA TYR A 271 -22.07 6.27 7.10
C TYR A 271 -23.53 5.77 7.08
N GLU A 272 -24.14 5.47 8.24
CA GLU A 272 -25.42 4.76 8.28
C GLU A 272 -26.37 5.21 9.42
N LYS A 273 -25.99 6.21 10.21
CA LYS A 273 -26.70 6.55 11.43
C LYS A 273 -28.05 7.23 11.20
N ASP A 274 -28.11 8.16 10.26
CA ASP A 274 -29.24 9.05 10.03
C ASP A 274 -29.33 9.53 8.56
N GLU A 275 -30.26 10.43 8.29
CA GLU A 275 -30.46 11.01 6.96
C GLU A 275 -29.27 11.81 6.42
N ASN A 276 -28.38 12.26 7.30
CA ASN A 276 -27.17 13.01 6.91
C ASN A 276 -26.06 12.10 6.38
N SER A 277 -26.16 10.80 6.66
CA SER A 277 -25.14 9.81 6.24
C SER A 277 -24.92 9.79 4.74
N VAL A 278 -25.93 10.13 3.94
CA VAL A 278 -25.80 10.23 2.46
C VAL A 278 -24.75 11.26 2.05
N TYR A 279 -24.70 12.41 2.73
CA TYR A 279 -23.73 13.47 2.44
C TYR A 279 -22.30 13.09 2.87
N VAL A 280 -22.19 12.29 3.93
CA VAL A 280 -20.92 11.77 4.42
C VAL A 280 -20.38 10.69 3.49
N ARG A 281 -21.23 9.80 2.97
CA ARG A 281 -20.84 8.85 1.92
C ARG A 281 -20.34 9.59 0.68
N ASP A 282 -21.11 10.58 0.22
CA ASP A 282 -20.76 11.41 -0.93
C ASP A 282 -19.43 12.17 -0.72
N PHE A 283 -19.20 12.68 0.51
CA PHE A 283 -17.95 13.34 0.87
C PHE A 283 -16.73 12.40 0.69
N ILE A 284 -16.79 11.18 1.22
CA ILE A 284 -15.67 10.23 1.14
C ILE A 284 -15.50 9.68 -0.29
N ILE A 285 -16.58 9.39 -0.99
CA ILE A 285 -16.53 8.91 -2.38
C ILE A 285 -15.98 10.00 -3.29
N GLY A 286 -16.37 11.26 -3.06
CA GLY A 286 -15.80 12.40 -3.76
C GLY A 286 -14.30 12.57 -3.53
N ALA A 287 -13.80 12.29 -2.31
CA ALA A 287 -12.37 12.26 -2.05
C ALA A 287 -11.66 11.14 -2.82
N ALA A 288 -12.26 9.94 -2.90
CA ALA A 288 -11.72 8.84 -3.72
C ALA A 288 -11.65 9.21 -5.22
N LEU A 289 -12.73 9.79 -5.76
CA LEU A 289 -12.78 10.26 -7.14
C LEU A 289 -11.80 11.42 -7.41
N ASN A 290 -11.54 12.28 -6.43
CA ASN A 290 -10.55 13.34 -6.54
C ASN A 290 -9.14 12.80 -6.83
N TRP A 291 -8.72 11.75 -6.12
CA TRP A 291 -7.41 11.12 -6.37
C TRP A 291 -7.33 10.49 -7.77
N LEU A 292 -8.41 9.85 -8.23
CA LEU A 292 -8.43 9.21 -9.54
C LEU A 292 -8.45 10.23 -10.68
N ILE A 293 -9.27 11.28 -10.58
CA ILE A 293 -9.58 12.13 -11.73
C ILE A 293 -8.74 13.41 -11.74
N ASN A 294 -8.59 14.07 -10.60
CA ASN A 294 -7.82 15.32 -10.53
C ASN A 294 -6.31 15.08 -10.39
N TYR A 295 -5.92 13.92 -9.85
CA TYR A 295 -4.52 13.54 -9.70
C TYR A 295 -4.09 12.43 -10.66
N HIS A 296 -4.98 11.95 -11.54
CA HIS A 296 -4.69 10.89 -12.50
C HIS A 296 -4.14 9.59 -11.89
N CYS A 297 -4.52 9.26 -10.65
CA CYS A 297 -4.18 7.96 -10.12
C CYS A 297 -4.87 6.84 -10.91
N ASP A 298 -4.16 5.72 -11.12
CA ASP A 298 -4.68 4.56 -11.86
C ASP A 298 -5.50 3.62 -11.00
N GLY A 299 -5.41 3.76 -9.69
CA GLY A 299 -6.15 2.93 -8.76
C GLY A 299 -6.08 3.43 -7.33
N LEU A 300 -6.85 2.76 -6.49
CA LEU A 300 -6.91 3.02 -5.06
C LEU A 300 -6.69 1.72 -4.29
N ARG A 301 -5.87 1.80 -3.24
CA ARG A 301 -5.91 0.84 -2.14
C ARG A 301 -6.76 1.45 -1.03
N VAL A 302 -7.76 0.73 -0.56
CA VAL A 302 -8.72 1.20 0.44
C VAL A 302 -8.39 0.55 1.78
N ASP A 303 -7.93 1.38 2.71
CA ASP A 303 -7.48 0.99 4.03
C ASP A 303 -8.60 0.38 4.87
N MET A 304 -8.32 -0.74 5.54
CA MET A 304 -9.14 -1.40 6.56
C MET A 304 -10.63 -1.41 6.24
N THR A 305 -11.03 -1.91 5.08
CA THR A 305 -12.42 -1.91 4.59
C THR A 305 -13.42 -2.49 5.59
N LYS A 306 -13.03 -3.49 6.38
CA LYS A 306 -13.89 -4.05 7.43
C LYS A 306 -14.26 -3.05 8.53
N PHE A 307 -13.44 -2.02 8.75
CA PHE A 307 -13.70 -0.97 9.76
C PHE A 307 -14.45 0.23 9.21
N MET A 308 -14.75 0.28 7.92
CA MET A 308 -15.69 1.28 7.37
C MET A 308 -17.09 1.13 7.98
N CYS A 309 -17.41 -0.03 8.56
CA CYS A 309 -18.69 -0.33 9.19
C CYS A 309 -19.90 -0.15 8.26
N SER A 310 -19.71 -0.18 6.95
CA SER A 310 -20.76 -0.05 5.95
C SER A 310 -20.38 -0.70 4.61
N ASP A 311 -20.86 -1.92 4.40
CA ASP A 311 -20.70 -2.62 3.12
C ASP A 311 -21.46 -1.90 1.99
N TYR A 312 -22.56 -1.20 2.31
CA TYR A 312 -23.29 -0.38 1.34
C TYR A 312 -22.46 0.82 0.86
N THR A 313 -21.71 1.47 1.77
CA THR A 313 -20.81 2.57 1.38
C THR A 313 -19.69 2.06 0.46
N MET A 314 -19.11 0.90 0.74
CA MET A 314 -18.11 0.30 -0.15
C MET A 314 -18.70 -0.02 -1.51
N LYS A 315 -19.89 -0.63 -1.56
CA LYS A 315 -20.58 -0.92 -2.83
C LYS A 315 -20.92 0.34 -3.61
N GLN A 316 -21.34 1.42 -2.92
CA GLN A 316 -21.57 2.72 -3.56
C GLN A 316 -20.25 3.28 -4.13
N MET A 317 -19.16 3.23 -3.38
CA MET A 317 -17.85 3.70 -3.83
C MET A 317 -17.40 2.96 -5.10
N VAL A 318 -17.51 1.63 -5.12
CA VAL A 318 -17.18 0.83 -6.31
C VAL A 318 -18.08 1.19 -7.49
N ALA A 319 -19.39 1.37 -7.27
CA ALA A 319 -20.32 1.73 -8.34
C ALA A 319 -20.01 3.11 -8.94
N GLU A 320 -19.76 4.12 -8.11
CA GLU A 320 -19.38 5.48 -8.54
C GLU A 320 -18.05 5.47 -9.31
N ILE A 321 -17.04 4.74 -8.78
CA ILE A 321 -15.75 4.64 -9.45
C ILE A 321 -15.88 3.91 -10.79
N ASN A 322 -16.58 2.79 -10.85
CA ASN A 322 -16.81 2.07 -12.11
C ASN A 322 -17.54 2.91 -13.16
N TYR A 323 -18.41 3.82 -12.73
CA TYR A 323 -19.12 4.73 -13.63
C TYR A 323 -18.24 5.87 -14.14
N HIS A 324 -17.47 6.52 -13.24
CA HIS A 324 -16.66 7.70 -13.57
C HIS A 324 -15.26 7.37 -14.08
N CYS A 325 -14.67 6.28 -13.57
CA CYS A 325 -13.29 5.84 -13.81
C CYS A 325 -13.25 4.32 -14.04
N PRO A 326 -13.91 3.80 -15.09
CA PRO A 326 -14.08 2.35 -15.27
C PRO A 326 -12.76 1.58 -15.43
N GLU A 327 -11.67 2.25 -15.70
CA GLU A 327 -10.33 1.71 -15.83
C GLU A 327 -9.53 1.66 -14.51
N ALA A 328 -10.01 2.30 -13.45
CA ALA A 328 -9.29 2.36 -12.19
C ALA A 328 -9.22 0.99 -11.48
N PHE A 329 -8.07 0.68 -10.85
CA PHE A 329 -7.91 -0.50 -9.99
C PHE A 329 -8.47 -0.22 -8.60
N LEU A 330 -9.15 -1.21 -8.02
CA LEU A 330 -9.62 -1.15 -6.66
C LEU A 330 -9.06 -2.32 -5.84
N ILE A 331 -8.19 -2.00 -4.89
CA ILE A 331 -7.54 -2.95 -3.99
C ILE A 331 -8.12 -2.77 -2.59
N ALA A 332 -8.66 -3.82 -2.00
CA ALA A 332 -9.15 -3.76 -0.62
C ALA A 332 -8.11 -4.26 0.36
N GLU A 333 -7.97 -3.57 1.50
CA GLU A 333 -7.39 -4.18 2.68
C GLU A 333 -8.52 -4.70 3.56
N ASP A 334 -8.89 -5.99 3.38
CA ASP A 334 -10.07 -6.56 4.04
C ASP A 334 -9.72 -7.56 5.11
N GLY A 335 -9.27 -7.69 6.04
CA GLY A 335 -8.94 -8.71 7.03
C GLY A 335 -10.10 -9.64 7.48
N ARG A 336 -11.21 -9.72 6.74
CA ARG A 336 -12.31 -10.68 6.96
C ARG A 336 -11.95 -12.00 6.28
N ASP A 337 -11.10 -12.80 6.89
CA ASP A 337 -10.68 -14.10 6.38
C ASP A 337 -11.89 -14.90 5.88
N ASN A 338 -11.90 -15.30 4.61
CA ASN A 338 -12.93 -16.11 3.91
C ASN A 338 -14.21 -15.37 3.48
N ASP A 339 -14.31 -14.06 3.58
CA ASP A 339 -15.44 -13.33 3.01
C ASP A 339 -15.11 -12.81 1.61
N HIS A 340 -15.30 -13.67 0.61
CA HIS A 340 -15.02 -13.36 -0.80
C HIS A 340 -15.98 -12.32 -1.42
N ARG A 341 -16.91 -11.75 -0.66
CA ARG A 341 -17.85 -10.75 -1.16
C ARG A 341 -17.15 -9.50 -1.66
N ILE A 342 -16.02 -9.15 -1.02
CA ILE A 342 -15.30 -7.91 -1.33
C ILE A 342 -14.80 -7.89 -2.77
N THR A 343 -14.22 -8.98 -3.25
CA THR A 343 -13.66 -9.10 -4.61
C THR A 343 -14.62 -9.75 -5.62
N LYS A 344 -15.80 -10.16 -5.17
CA LYS A 344 -16.78 -10.73 -6.09
C LYS A 344 -17.37 -9.63 -6.98
N PRO A 345 -17.25 -9.73 -8.31
CA PRO A 345 -17.69 -8.68 -9.23
C PRO A 345 -19.20 -8.49 -9.19
N PHE A 346 -19.66 -7.32 -9.60
CA PHE A 346 -21.07 -7.06 -9.83
C PHE A 346 -21.67 -8.08 -10.82
N THR A 347 -22.93 -8.41 -10.61
CA THR A 347 -23.68 -9.22 -11.58
C THR A 347 -23.87 -8.43 -12.88
N GLN A 348 -24.10 -9.12 -14.00
CA GLN A 348 -24.32 -8.44 -15.26
C GLN A 348 -25.50 -7.44 -15.17
N THR A 349 -26.56 -7.78 -14.45
CA THR A 349 -27.70 -6.88 -14.21
C THR A 349 -27.29 -5.60 -13.47
N GLU A 350 -26.42 -5.70 -12.47
CA GLU A 350 -25.90 -4.54 -11.72
C GLU A 350 -24.96 -3.69 -12.58
N ILE A 351 -24.15 -4.32 -13.43
CA ILE A 351 -23.29 -3.60 -14.40
C ILE A 351 -24.16 -2.81 -15.36
N ASP A 352 -25.13 -3.47 -16.00
CA ASP A 352 -26.03 -2.84 -16.96
C ASP A 352 -26.82 -1.70 -16.30
N GLU A 353 -27.32 -1.89 -15.08
CA GLU A 353 -28.04 -0.85 -14.35
C GLU A 353 -27.13 0.33 -14.00
N ASN A 354 -25.91 0.08 -13.56
CA ASN A 354 -24.94 1.12 -13.25
C ASN A 354 -24.53 1.93 -14.48
N GLU A 355 -24.41 1.30 -15.66
CA GLU A 355 -24.05 1.98 -16.90
C GLU A 355 -25.24 2.77 -17.53
N LEU A 356 -26.42 2.16 -17.55
CA LEU A 356 -27.57 2.72 -18.25
C LEU A 356 -28.43 3.65 -17.39
N ASN A 357 -28.41 3.45 -16.06
CA ASN A 357 -29.26 4.21 -15.13
C ASN A 357 -28.56 4.38 -13.78
N HIS A 358 -27.36 4.93 -13.82
CA HIS A 358 -26.45 5.09 -12.66
C HIS A 358 -27.13 5.71 -11.44
N GLU A 359 -27.85 6.83 -11.64
CA GLU A 359 -28.50 7.54 -10.54
C GLU A 359 -29.53 6.65 -9.81
N ASN A 360 -30.28 5.84 -10.53
CA ASN A 360 -31.23 4.91 -9.92
C ASN A 360 -30.49 3.78 -9.16
N PHE A 361 -29.41 3.26 -9.69
CA PHE A 361 -28.61 2.23 -9.04
C PHE A 361 -28.00 2.75 -7.72
N ILE A 362 -27.42 3.95 -7.71
CA ILE A 362 -26.91 4.60 -6.51
C ILE A 362 -28.02 4.83 -5.50
N ASN A 363 -29.21 5.24 -5.92
CA ASN A 363 -30.37 5.40 -5.04
C ASN A 363 -30.80 4.09 -4.37
N LYS A 364 -30.76 2.97 -5.07
CA LYS A 364 -31.03 1.66 -4.48
C LYS A 364 -30.00 1.31 -3.42
N ILE A 365 -28.70 1.54 -3.69
CA ILE A 365 -27.64 1.30 -2.71
C ILE A 365 -27.85 2.16 -1.46
N ARG A 366 -28.16 3.45 -1.64
CA ARG A 366 -28.42 4.38 -0.53
C ARG A 366 -29.61 3.99 0.34
N LYS A 367 -30.60 3.34 -0.25
CA LYS A 367 -31.79 2.80 0.43
C LYS A 367 -31.57 1.40 1.00
N ASN A 368 -30.36 0.86 0.88
CA ASN A 368 -30.03 -0.51 1.24
C ASN A 368 -30.88 -1.58 0.49
N ASP A 369 -31.27 -1.26 -0.75
CA ASP A 369 -32.11 -2.10 -1.63
C ASP A 369 -31.27 -2.79 -2.73
N VAL A 370 -30.13 -3.34 -2.33
CA VAL A 370 -29.24 -4.11 -3.20
C VAL A 370 -28.63 -5.30 -2.44
N SER A 371 -28.21 -6.30 -3.18
CA SER A 371 -27.45 -7.42 -2.60
C SER A 371 -26.04 -6.99 -2.19
N LEU A 372 -25.56 -7.46 -1.05
CA LEU A 372 -24.19 -7.33 -0.59
C LEU A 372 -23.39 -8.63 -0.80
N ALA A 373 -23.88 -9.56 -1.60
CA ALA A 373 -23.17 -10.79 -1.95
C ALA A 373 -21.93 -10.55 -2.83
N ASN A 374 -21.83 -9.34 -3.41
CA ASN A 374 -20.80 -8.89 -4.33
C ASN A 374 -20.57 -7.38 -4.14
N ILE A 375 -19.37 -6.99 -3.75
CA ILE A 375 -19.01 -5.58 -3.53
C ILE A 375 -18.23 -5.01 -4.70
N GLY A 376 -17.40 -5.84 -5.38
CA GLY A 376 -16.86 -5.54 -6.69
C GLY A 376 -15.45 -4.93 -6.72
N PHE A 377 -14.65 -5.03 -5.64
CA PHE A 377 -13.22 -4.71 -5.72
C PHE A 377 -12.50 -5.66 -6.68
N ASP A 378 -11.47 -5.18 -7.35
CA ASP A 378 -10.69 -6.01 -8.29
C ASP A 378 -9.82 -7.02 -7.57
N THR A 379 -9.26 -6.66 -6.43
CA THR A 379 -8.37 -7.50 -5.64
C THR A 379 -8.35 -7.08 -4.16
N GLU A 380 -7.75 -7.90 -3.32
CA GLU A 380 -7.51 -7.62 -1.91
C GLU A 380 -6.11 -8.07 -1.49
N TRP A 381 -5.58 -7.52 -0.39
CA TRP A 381 -4.35 -8.00 0.20
C TRP A 381 -4.52 -9.42 0.77
N ASP A 382 -3.54 -10.30 0.51
CA ASP A 382 -3.61 -11.70 0.93
C ASP A 382 -2.98 -11.91 2.32
N PHE A 383 -3.70 -11.54 3.38
CA PHE A 383 -3.28 -11.78 4.76
C PHE A 383 -2.99 -13.25 5.09
N PRO A 384 -3.84 -14.23 4.67
CA PRO A 384 -3.53 -15.64 4.90
C PRO A 384 -2.20 -16.06 4.28
N PHE A 385 -1.92 -15.65 3.04
CA PHE A 385 -0.68 -15.98 2.35
C PHE A 385 0.53 -15.35 3.04
N HIS A 386 0.46 -14.05 3.37
CA HIS A 386 1.49 -13.34 4.11
C HIS A 386 1.83 -14.07 5.42
N LYS A 387 0.83 -14.36 6.28
CA LYS A 387 1.02 -15.09 7.53
C LYS A 387 1.72 -16.45 7.34
N GLN A 388 1.37 -17.19 6.28
CA GLN A 388 2.00 -18.46 5.98
C GLN A 388 3.45 -18.34 5.53
N ILE A 389 3.74 -17.37 4.65
CA ILE A 389 5.12 -17.14 4.19
C ILE A 389 6.02 -16.72 5.37
N ALA A 390 5.59 -15.74 6.14
CA ALA A 390 6.37 -15.26 7.27
C ALA A 390 6.57 -16.36 8.34
N SER A 391 5.54 -17.15 8.67
CA SER A 391 5.69 -18.29 9.58
C SER A 391 6.56 -19.41 9.01
N SER A 392 6.58 -19.62 7.70
CA SER A 392 7.46 -20.60 7.06
C SER A 392 8.94 -20.17 7.11
N ILE A 393 9.21 -18.88 7.16
CA ILE A 393 10.57 -18.30 7.26
C ILE A 393 11.01 -18.19 8.72
N LEU A 394 10.16 -17.60 9.57
CA LEU A 394 10.51 -17.24 10.96
C LEU A 394 10.16 -18.32 11.99
N GLY A 395 9.25 -19.23 11.68
CA GLY A 395 8.75 -20.22 12.62
C GLY A 395 9.74 -21.33 12.96
N SER A 396 9.49 -22.00 14.09
CA SER A 396 10.12 -23.29 14.42
C SER A 396 9.86 -24.31 13.31
N TRP A 397 10.58 -25.44 13.34
CA TRP A 397 10.38 -26.50 12.34
C TRP A 397 8.90 -26.91 12.20
N ASP A 398 8.23 -27.16 13.31
CA ASP A 398 6.82 -27.56 13.30
C ASP A 398 5.89 -26.47 12.76
N CYS A 399 6.14 -25.19 13.12
CA CYS A 399 5.40 -24.06 12.58
C CYS A 399 5.64 -23.90 11.08
N ARG A 400 6.88 -24.05 10.63
CA ARG A 400 7.27 -24.01 9.22
C ARG A 400 6.52 -25.04 8.40
N ILE A 401 6.53 -26.29 8.84
CA ILE A 401 5.85 -27.38 8.14
C ILE A 401 4.33 -27.15 8.08
N LYS A 402 3.70 -26.78 9.20
CA LYS A 402 2.27 -26.45 9.23
C LYS A 402 1.93 -25.29 8.28
N SER A 403 2.76 -24.27 8.24
CA SER A 403 2.55 -23.11 7.37
C SER A 403 2.70 -23.46 5.88
N LEU A 404 3.68 -24.29 5.54
CA LEU A 404 3.85 -24.77 4.17
C LEU A 404 2.67 -25.65 3.71
N CYS A 405 2.13 -26.51 4.59
CA CYS A 405 0.90 -27.24 4.31
C CYS A 405 -0.30 -26.31 4.09
N ALA A 406 -0.40 -25.24 4.89
CA ALA A 406 -1.51 -24.30 4.79
C ALA A 406 -1.42 -23.37 3.57
N LEU A 407 -0.25 -23.19 2.96
CA LEU A 407 -0.08 -22.40 1.73
C LEU A 407 -0.97 -22.90 0.58
N ASP A 408 -1.28 -24.19 0.54
CA ASP A 408 -2.12 -24.77 -0.51
C ASP A 408 -3.58 -24.30 -0.42
N PHE A 409 -4.07 -24.10 0.80
CA PHE A 409 -5.43 -23.60 1.02
C PHE A 409 -5.60 -22.12 0.67
N SER A 410 -4.56 -21.32 0.81
CA SER A 410 -4.57 -19.88 0.47
C SER A 410 -4.52 -19.62 -1.03
N LEU A 411 -4.34 -20.65 -1.86
CA LEU A 411 -4.19 -20.53 -3.31
C LEU A 411 -5.52 -20.51 -4.07
N ARG A 412 -6.63 -20.84 -3.42
CA ARG A 412 -7.93 -21.04 -4.12
C ARG A 412 -8.43 -19.82 -4.85
N ASP A 413 -8.02 -18.59 -4.42
CA ASP A 413 -8.39 -17.32 -5.05
C ASP A 413 -7.15 -16.46 -5.32
N ALA A 414 -6.04 -17.08 -5.73
CA ALA A 414 -4.75 -16.40 -5.89
C ALA A 414 -4.80 -15.23 -6.86
N GLN A 415 -5.67 -15.28 -7.86
CA GLN A 415 -5.78 -14.23 -8.89
C GLN A 415 -6.37 -12.94 -8.34
N SER A 416 -7.28 -13.05 -7.38
CA SER A 416 -7.96 -11.90 -6.78
C SER A 416 -7.26 -11.35 -5.52
N ARG A 417 -6.00 -11.72 -5.26
CA ARG A 417 -5.27 -11.31 -4.05
C ARG A 417 -3.85 -10.88 -4.33
N VAL A 418 -3.46 -9.74 -3.77
CA VAL A 418 -2.09 -9.22 -3.82
C VAL A 418 -1.18 -10.06 -2.93
N LYS A 419 -0.16 -10.69 -3.51
CA LYS A 419 0.81 -11.52 -2.79
C LYS A 419 1.99 -10.69 -2.31
N TYR A 420 2.32 -10.80 -1.03
CA TYR A 420 3.46 -10.10 -0.43
C TYR A 420 4.05 -10.92 0.72
N ALA A 421 5.31 -10.66 1.04
CA ALA A 421 5.98 -11.25 2.19
C ALA A 421 5.89 -10.33 3.42
N MET A 422 6.09 -9.05 3.22
CA MET A 422 5.99 -7.98 4.22
C MET A 422 5.42 -6.73 3.55
N SER A 423 4.63 -5.98 4.30
CA SER A 423 4.18 -4.62 3.97
C SER A 423 4.67 -3.64 5.05
N HIS A 424 4.29 -2.38 4.92
CA HIS A 424 4.55 -1.39 5.97
C HIS A 424 3.99 -1.81 7.33
N ASP A 425 2.85 -2.51 7.36
CA ASP A 425 2.16 -2.91 8.60
C ASP A 425 2.95 -3.93 9.42
N GLU A 426 3.42 -4.99 8.80
CA GLU A 426 4.16 -6.04 9.50
C GLU A 426 5.52 -5.58 9.98
N ILE A 427 6.09 -4.59 9.29
CA ILE A 427 7.32 -3.98 9.74
C ILE A 427 7.02 -3.00 10.86
N GLY A 428 6.14 -2.05 10.63
CA GLY A 428 5.97 -0.90 11.47
C GLY A 428 5.11 -1.10 12.71
N ASN A 429 4.02 -1.84 12.61
CA ASN A 429 3.09 -2.04 13.74
C ASN A 429 3.64 -2.97 14.84
N ILE A 430 4.63 -3.81 14.53
CA ILE A 430 5.17 -4.77 15.50
C ILE A 430 6.32 -4.14 16.28
N ASP A 431 7.47 -3.95 15.65
CA ASP A 431 8.69 -3.49 16.30
C ASP A 431 9.52 -2.51 15.45
N GLY A 432 9.08 -2.23 14.24
CA GLY A 432 9.78 -1.37 13.28
C GLY A 432 10.95 -2.04 12.57
N THR A 433 11.18 -3.33 12.81
CA THR A 433 12.28 -4.05 12.17
C THR A 433 11.82 -4.86 10.97
N ARG A 434 12.66 -4.92 9.95
CA ARG A 434 12.38 -5.63 8.71
C ARG A 434 12.60 -7.14 8.83
N LEU A 435 12.07 -7.89 7.86
CA LEU A 435 12.20 -9.34 7.78
C LEU A 435 13.65 -9.80 7.95
N ILE A 436 14.60 -9.13 7.33
CA ILE A 436 16.04 -9.46 7.44
C ILE A 436 16.53 -9.44 8.90
N SER A 437 16.11 -8.47 9.70
CA SER A 437 16.45 -8.39 11.12
C SER A 437 15.75 -9.48 11.94
N LYS A 438 14.48 -9.79 11.63
CA LYS A 438 13.73 -10.87 12.29
C LYS A 438 14.34 -12.24 12.02
N ILE A 439 14.83 -12.48 10.81
CA ILE A 439 15.56 -13.73 10.50
C ILE A 439 16.85 -13.85 11.31
N MET A 440 17.58 -12.75 11.51
CA MET A 440 18.80 -12.74 12.32
C MET A 440 18.55 -13.18 13.77
N VAL A 441 17.36 -12.95 14.34
CA VAL A 441 17.00 -13.45 15.68
C VAL A 441 17.12 -14.96 15.75
N ASN A 442 16.63 -15.66 14.74
CA ASN A 442 16.66 -17.12 14.67
C ASN A 442 18.08 -17.65 14.42
N GLU A 443 18.78 -17.05 13.47
CA GLU A 443 20.13 -17.46 13.10
C GLU A 443 21.13 -17.29 14.26
N LEU A 444 20.97 -16.26 15.07
CA LEU A 444 21.78 -16.01 16.27
C LEU A 444 21.18 -16.63 17.55
N LYS A 445 20.02 -17.29 17.46
CA LYS A 445 19.34 -17.91 18.60
C LYS A 445 19.11 -16.94 19.78
N LEU A 446 18.75 -15.71 19.48
CA LEU A 446 18.52 -14.66 20.48
C LEU A 446 17.23 -14.88 21.28
N ASN A 447 16.36 -15.73 20.82
CA ASN A 447 15.15 -16.14 21.52
C ASN A 447 14.77 -17.58 21.13
N ASP A 448 14.29 -18.36 22.11
CA ASP A 448 13.93 -19.78 21.92
C ASP A 448 12.66 -19.97 21.05
N LYS A 449 11.85 -18.92 20.91
CA LYS A 449 10.60 -18.95 20.15
C LYS A 449 10.34 -17.61 19.48
N VAL A 450 10.72 -17.45 18.24
CA VAL A 450 10.23 -16.34 17.40
C VAL A 450 9.00 -16.81 16.68
N CYS A 451 7.89 -16.12 16.93
CA CYS A 451 6.64 -16.29 16.22
C CYS A 451 6.24 -14.91 15.71
N GLU A 452 5.86 -14.80 14.46
CA GLU A 452 5.42 -13.55 13.85
C GLU A 452 4.17 -12.98 14.52
N CYS A 453 3.29 -13.86 15.03
CA CYS A 453 2.12 -13.47 15.79
C CYS A 453 2.43 -13.12 17.26
N CYS A 454 3.70 -13.20 17.70
CA CYS A 454 4.06 -12.97 19.08
C CYS A 454 4.41 -11.49 19.31
N HIS A 455 3.42 -10.71 19.70
CA HIS A 455 3.62 -9.33 20.17
C HIS A 455 4.26 -9.26 21.58
N SER A 456 4.86 -10.36 22.05
CA SER A 456 5.46 -10.37 23.36
C SER A 456 6.66 -9.43 23.44
N LEU A 457 6.83 -8.81 24.60
CA LEU A 457 7.95 -7.94 24.89
C LEU A 457 9.31 -8.60 24.59
N ARG A 458 9.44 -9.88 24.88
CA ARG A 458 10.68 -10.65 24.69
C ARG A 458 11.03 -10.78 23.20
N CYS A 459 10.04 -11.01 22.32
CA CYS A 459 10.27 -11.07 20.89
C CYS A 459 10.67 -9.70 20.31
N LYS A 460 10.01 -8.62 20.76
CA LYS A 460 10.37 -7.25 20.36
C LYS A 460 11.80 -6.90 20.75
N LEU A 461 12.23 -7.23 21.97
CA LEU A 461 13.60 -7.00 22.43
C LEU A 461 14.63 -7.80 21.63
N ALA A 462 14.34 -9.05 21.29
CA ALA A 462 15.20 -9.88 20.47
C ALA A 462 15.33 -9.32 19.04
N ALA A 463 14.23 -8.85 18.43
CA ALA A 463 14.24 -8.22 17.11
C ALA A 463 15.09 -6.94 17.10
N HIS A 464 14.98 -6.11 18.13
CA HIS A 464 15.83 -4.92 18.29
C HIS A 464 17.30 -5.25 18.48
N ALA A 465 17.62 -6.26 19.29
CA ALA A 465 18.99 -6.71 19.48
C ALA A 465 19.60 -7.20 18.14
N ALA A 466 18.86 -8.03 17.41
CA ALA A 466 19.26 -8.51 16.08
C ALA A 466 19.47 -7.35 15.11
N HIS A 467 18.55 -6.39 15.10
CA HIS A 467 18.63 -5.20 14.26
C HIS A 467 19.89 -4.38 14.58
N ASN A 468 20.18 -4.09 15.86
CA ASN A 468 21.36 -3.35 16.26
C ASN A 468 22.67 -4.07 15.88
N ILE A 469 22.70 -5.39 15.99
CA ILE A 469 23.82 -6.21 15.52
C ILE A 469 23.99 -6.07 14.01
N LEU A 470 22.88 -6.22 13.26
CA LEU A 470 22.88 -6.13 11.80
C LEU A 470 23.34 -4.74 11.32
N ILE A 471 22.77 -3.67 11.87
CA ILE A 471 23.21 -2.29 11.56
C ILE A 471 24.70 -2.10 11.84
N SER A 472 25.17 -2.56 13.01
CA SER A 472 26.59 -2.43 13.37
C SER A 472 27.50 -3.23 12.45
N LEU A 473 27.04 -4.38 11.95
CA LEU A 473 27.76 -5.19 10.96
C LEU A 473 27.80 -4.46 9.61
N VAL A 474 26.64 -4.16 9.02
CA VAL A 474 26.57 -3.64 7.65
C VAL A 474 27.15 -2.22 7.49
N THR A 475 27.21 -1.45 8.57
CA THR A 475 27.90 -0.14 8.60
C THR A 475 29.40 -0.25 8.88
N GLY A 476 29.91 -1.46 9.09
CA GLY A 476 31.33 -1.71 9.40
C GLY A 476 31.75 -1.25 10.81
N LYS A 477 30.82 -0.87 11.69
CA LYS A 477 31.09 -0.46 13.07
C LYS A 477 31.55 -1.63 13.92
N LEU A 478 30.88 -2.77 13.81
CA LEU A 478 31.15 -3.96 14.62
C LEU A 478 32.57 -4.49 14.42
N GLU A 479 33.10 -4.43 13.22
CA GLU A 479 34.46 -4.90 12.87
C GLU A 479 35.55 -3.97 13.42
N LYS A 480 35.21 -2.70 13.66
CA LYS A 480 36.13 -1.69 14.21
C LYS A 480 36.18 -1.69 15.74
N MET A 481 35.25 -2.34 16.41
CA MET A 481 35.18 -2.44 17.85
C MET A 481 36.29 -3.39 18.36
N THR A 482 36.90 -3.01 19.46
CA THR A 482 37.76 -3.93 20.26
C THR A 482 36.89 -5.04 20.87
N GLU A 483 37.51 -6.09 21.40
CA GLU A 483 36.81 -7.20 22.03
C GLU A 483 35.97 -6.73 23.24
N GLU A 484 36.53 -5.82 24.04
CA GLU A 484 35.86 -5.24 25.21
C GLU A 484 34.66 -4.36 24.78
N GLU A 485 34.80 -3.53 23.74
CA GLU A 485 33.69 -2.72 23.19
C GLU A 485 32.59 -3.60 22.63
N ARG A 486 32.91 -4.71 21.96
CA ARG A 486 31.89 -5.66 21.47
C ARG A 486 31.13 -6.31 22.61
N LYS A 487 31.83 -6.72 23.67
CA LYS A 487 31.21 -7.29 24.86
C LYS A 487 30.23 -6.30 25.49
N GLN A 488 30.65 -5.06 25.69
CA GLN A 488 29.80 -3.99 26.23
C GLN A 488 28.61 -3.72 25.29
N PHE A 489 28.81 -3.77 23.96
CA PHE A 489 27.75 -3.62 22.99
C PHE A 489 26.70 -4.76 23.08
N PHE A 490 27.14 -6.02 23.25
CA PHE A 490 26.21 -7.14 23.43
C PHE A 490 25.49 -7.05 24.79
N GLU A 491 26.18 -6.73 25.88
CA GLU A 491 25.55 -6.51 27.18
C GLU A 491 24.50 -5.40 27.15
N LYS A 492 24.80 -4.27 26.50
CA LYS A 492 23.84 -3.15 26.30
C LYS A 492 22.59 -3.59 25.56
N ASN A 493 22.69 -4.50 24.62
CA ASN A 493 21.56 -5.06 23.90
C ASN A 493 20.86 -6.21 24.65
N SER A 494 21.19 -6.41 25.94
CA SER A 494 20.64 -7.47 26.79
C SER A 494 20.91 -8.88 26.28
N LEU A 495 22.05 -9.09 25.64
CA LEU A 495 22.49 -10.36 25.13
C LEU A 495 23.47 -10.99 26.11
N THR A 496 23.23 -12.24 26.50
CA THR A 496 24.10 -13.00 27.37
C THR A 496 25.17 -13.80 26.62
N ALA A 497 25.08 -13.83 25.30
CA ALA A 497 25.99 -14.58 24.45
C ALA A 497 26.98 -13.66 23.72
N ASP A 498 28.25 -14.07 23.76
CA ASP A 498 29.29 -13.46 22.95
C ASP A 498 29.28 -14.11 21.55
N PHE A 499 29.12 -13.29 20.51
CA PHE A 499 29.19 -13.74 19.12
C PHE A 499 30.50 -13.35 18.48
N THR A 500 31.11 -14.27 17.75
CA THR A 500 32.20 -13.90 16.86
C THR A 500 31.67 -13.16 15.63
N ILE A 501 32.51 -12.31 15.03
CA ILE A 501 32.16 -11.61 13.78
C ILE A 501 31.80 -12.62 12.69
N GLU A 502 32.48 -13.74 12.59
CA GLU A 502 32.23 -14.80 11.62
C GLU A 502 30.81 -15.42 11.79
N GLN A 503 30.40 -15.66 13.04
CA GLN A 503 29.04 -16.16 13.34
C GLN A 503 27.97 -15.15 12.88
N ILE A 504 28.20 -13.86 13.13
CA ILE A 504 27.28 -12.80 12.73
C ILE A 504 27.22 -12.66 11.20
N ILE A 505 28.36 -12.71 10.51
CA ILE A 505 28.42 -12.70 9.03
C ILE A 505 27.68 -13.91 8.45
N LYS A 506 27.90 -15.11 9.02
CA LYS A 506 27.20 -16.33 8.58
C LYS A 506 25.69 -16.20 8.76
N ALA A 507 25.25 -15.68 9.90
CA ALA A 507 23.84 -15.42 10.18
C ALA A 507 23.24 -14.42 9.16
N TYR A 508 23.98 -13.36 8.85
CA TYR A 508 23.55 -12.36 7.83
C TYR A 508 23.44 -12.97 6.44
N ILE A 509 24.42 -13.78 6.00
CA ILE A 509 24.36 -14.46 4.69
C ILE A 509 23.14 -15.40 4.62
N ASN A 510 22.88 -16.17 5.69
CA ASN A 510 21.68 -17.02 5.76
C ASN A 510 20.40 -16.18 5.74
N ALA A 511 20.38 -15.03 6.44
CA ALA A 511 19.25 -14.14 6.44
C ALA A 511 18.96 -13.59 5.02
N ILE A 512 19.98 -13.24 4.25
CA ILE A 512 19.83 -12.86 2.83
C ILE A 512 19.26 -14.01 2.00
N LYS A 513 19.72 -15.26 2.21
CA LYS A 513 19.18 -16.43 1.50
C LYS A 513 17.68 -16.62 1.81
N MET A 514 17.30 -16.57 3.08
CA MET A 514 15.89 -16.72 3.52
C MET A 514 15.02 -15.55 3.06
N HIS A 515 15.54 -14.34 3.05
CA HIS A 515 14.85 -13.17 2.51
C HIS A 515 14.56 -13.33 1.01
N LYS A 516 15.53 -13.76 0.21
CA LYS A 516 15.33 -14.09 -1.20
C LYS A 516 14.33 -15.23 -1.41
N LEU A 517 14.37 -16.25 -0.55
CA LEU A 517 13.40 -17.35 -0.59
C LEU A 517 11.98 -16.85 -0.36
N ALA A 518 11.76 -15.95 0.62
CA ALA A 518 10.46 -15.36 0.90
C ALA A 518 9.93 -14.59 -0.33
N ILE A 519 10.74 -13.71 -0.91
CA ILE A 519 10.39 -12.96 -2.13
C ILE A 519 10.14 -13.92 -3.30
N GLY A 520 11.04 -14.86 -3.57
CA GLY A 520 10.88 -15.81 -4.66
C GLY A 520 9.61 -16.65 -4.52
N LYS A 521 9.20 -16.94 -3.28
CA LYS A 521 7.94 -17.64 -3.02
C LYS A 521 6.73 -16.79 -3.38
N VAL A 522 6.72 -15.49 -3.08
CA VAL A 522 5.70 -14.54 -3.55
C VAL A 522 5.57 -14.63 -5.07
N TYR A 523 6.69 -14.58 -5.79
CA TYR A 523 6.71 -14.62 -7.25
C TYR A 523 6.36 -15.99 -7.86
N SER A 524 6.44 -17.07 -7.09
CA SER A 524 6.04 -18.41 -7.53
C SER A 524 4.54 -18.66 -7.50
N ILE A 525 3.73 -17.69 -7.11
CA ILE A 525 2.27 -17.77 -7.03
C ILE A 525 1.68 -16.83 -8.09
N PRO A 526 0.70 -17.22 -8.91
CA PRO A 526 0.01 -16.33 -9.83
C PRO A 526 -0.70 -15.16 -9.13
N GLY A 527 -0.98 -14.09 -9.89
CA GLY A 527 -1.67 -12.90 -9.41
C GLY A 527 -0.74 -11.70 -9.13
N PRO A 528 -1.27 -10.57 -8.67
CA PRO A 528 -0.50 -9.38 -8.39
C PRO A 528 0.49 -9.60 -7.23
N LYS A 529 1.64 -8.92 -7.29
CA LYS A 529 2.72 -9.01 -6.31
C LYS A 529 3.05 -7.65 -5.75
N MET A 530 3.43 -7.61 -4.47
CA MET A 530 3.86 -6.37 -3.82
C MET A 530 5.14 -6.58 -3.03
N ILE A 531 6.01 -5.57 -3.07
CA ILE A 531 7.21 -5.44 -2.25
C ILE A 531 7.22 -4.04 -1.63
N PHE A 532 7.46 -3.97 -0.34
CA PHE A 532 7.62 -2.71 0.36
C PHE A 532 9.02 -2.13 0.16
N GLN A 533 9.11 -0.79 0.04
CA GLN A 533 10.37 -0.05 -0.15
C GLN A 533 11.49 -0.53 0.79
N GLY A 534 12.63 -0.85 0.20
CA GLY A 534 13.83 -1.32 0.90
C GLY A 534 13.94 -2.84 1.00
N ASP A 535 12.85 -3.60 0.87
CA ASP A 535 12.90 -5.07 0.90
C ASP A 535 13.50 -5.63 -0.39
N GLU A 536 13.40 -4.90 -1.51
CA GLU A 536 14.04 -5.25 -2.78
C GLU A 536 15.57 -5.30 -2.70
N SER A 537 16.14 -4.70 -1.67
CA SER A 537 17.58 -4.66 -1.42
C SER A 537 17.97 -5.26 -0.06
N ALA A 538 17.03 -5.87 0.65
CA ALA A 538 17.22 -6.29 2.04
C ALA A 538 17.80 -5.16 2.92
N ASN A 539 17.36 -3.92 2.70
CA ASN A 539 17.79 -2.76 3.47
C ASN A 539 17.34 -2.91 4.93
N PRO A 540 18.23 -2.78 5.91
CA PRO A 540 17.88 -2.99 7.31
C PRO A 540 17.34 -1.74 8.02
N SER A 541 17.08 -0.63 7.33
CA SER A 541 16.52 0.58 7.96
C SER A 541 15.24 0.29 8.74
N TYR A 542 15.02 1.00 9.82
CA TYR A 542 13.73 0.95 10.51
C TYR A 542 12.60 1.44 9.62
N PHE A 543 11.39 0.99 9.92
CA PHE A 543 10.18 1.63 9.47
C PHE A 543 9.16 1.56 10.61
N LYS A 544 8.88 2.68 11.26
CA LYS A 544 8.18 2.69 12.52
C LYS A 544 7.05 3.66 12.56
N PHE A 545 5.89 3.21 13.06
CA PHE A 545 4.73 4.03 13.30
C PHE A 545 4.73 4.60 14.72
N PHE A 546 4.54 5.92 14.83
CA PHE A 546 4.32 6.59 16.11
C PHE A 546 3.01 7.34 16.11
N ARG A 547 2.06 6.84 16.85
CA ARG A 547 0.93 7.64 17.30
C ARG A 547 1.36 8.52 18.46
N LYS A 548 1.25 9.82 18.28
CA LYS A 548 1.58 10.80 19.32
C LYS A 548 0.62 10.74 20.52
N PHE A 549 -0.56 10.11 20.39
CA PHE A 549 -1.69 10.34 21.28
C PHE A 549 -2.33 9.13 21.95
N SER A 550 -2.10 7.90 21.58
CA SER A 550 -2.84 6.79 22.20
C SER A 550 -2.03 5.78 22.99
N ILE A 551 -0.82 5.51 22.59
CA ILE A 551 0.08 4.61 23.31
C ILE A 551 1.48 5.12 23.05
N GLY A 552 1.99 5.95 23.95
CA GLY A 552 3.42 6.31 23.92
C GLY A 552 4.24 5.02 23.83
N PRO A 553 5.46 5.06 23.27
CA PRO A 553 6.32 3.89 23.28
C PRO A 553 6.38 3.39 24.72
N GLU A 554 6.17 2.08 24.88
CA GLU A 554 6.23 1.49 26.20
C GLU A 554 7.50 1.99 26.91
N PRO A 555 7.46 2.44 28.15
CA PRO A 555 8.57 3.14 28.82
C PRO A 555 9.93 2.45 28.67
N TYR A 556 9.94 1.11 28.62
CA TYR A 556 11.15 0.32 28.46
C TYR A 556 11.79 0.45 27.05
N LEU A 557 11.02 0.79 26.01
CA LEU A 557 11.56 1.03 24.68
C LEU A 557 12.37 2.34 24.65
N LEU A 558 11.92 3.35 25.38
CA LEU A 558 12.66 4.61 25.55
C LEU A 558 13.99 4.37 26.30
N GLU A 559 13.97 3.54 27.34
CA GLU A 559 15.18 3.15 28.07
C GLU A 559 16.19 2.40 27.18
N LYS A 560 15.74 1.71 26.14
CA LYS A 560 16.58 1.00 25.15
C LYS A 560 17.03 1.87 23.98
N GLY A 561 16.84 3.17 24.07
CA GLY A 561 17.28 4.13 23.05
C GLY A 561 16.31 4.32 21.89
N TYR A 562 15.05 3.97 22.13
CA TYR A 562 13.98 4.19 21.19
C TYR A 562 13.61 5.67 21.13
N LYS A 563 13.60 6.24 19.93
CA LYS A 563 13.41 7.67 19.74
C LYS A 563 12.00 7.94 19.18
N PRO A 564 11.11 8.63 19.92
CA PRO A 564 9.76 8.92 19.43
C PRO A 564 9.73 10.12 18.46
N GLY A 565 8.69 10.20 17.65
CA GLY A 565 8.39 11.37 16.82
C GLY A 565 9.35 11.56 15.65
N LEU A 566 9.84 12.79 15.47
CA LEU A 566 10.70 13.17 14.34
C LEU A 566 11.97 12.31 14.23
N GLU A 567 12.60 11.95 15.34
CA GLU A 567 13.82 11.12 15.31
C GLU A 567 13.55 9.73 14.77
N ALA A 568 12.44 9.10 15.15
CA ALA A 568 12.05 7.81 14.61
C ALA A 568 11.70 7.89 13.12
N PHE A 569 11.07 8.97 12.70
CA PHE A 569 10.79 9.24 11.29
C PHE A 569 12.10 9.36 10.48
N LEU A 570 13.10 10.08 11.01
CA LEU A 570 14.41 10.19 10.37
C LEU A 570 15.14 8.83 10.29
N ASP A 571 15.08 8.02 11.35
CA ASP A 571 15.66 6.67 11.37
C ASP A 571 14.94 5.71 10.40
N SER A 572 13.70 6.02 10.00
CA SER A 572 12.92 5.25 9.03
C SER A 572 13.26 5.56 7.57
N LYS A 573 14.05 6.59 7.29
CA LYS A 573 14.51 6.89 5.92
C LYS A 573 15.37 5.76 5.39
N LEU A 574 15.20 5.41 4.12
CA LEU A 574 16.02 4.36 3.49
C LEU A 574 17.52 4.65 3.56
N SER A 575 17.89 5.92 3.48
CA SER A 575 19.27 6.40 3.58
C SER A 575 19.83 6.45 5.01
N SER A 576 19.01 6.22 6.05
CA SER A 576 19.44 6.25 7.45
C SER A 576 20.56 5.24 7.75
N VAL A 577 20.62 4.15 6.98
CA VAL A 577 21.66 3.13 7.10
C VAL A 577 22.62 3.22 5.91
N LYS A 578 23.82 3.72 6.16
CA LYS A 578 24.92 3.73 5.18
C LYS A 578 25.63 2.39 5.19
N ILE A 579 25.27 1.50 4.28
CA ILE A 579 25.88 0.18 4.13
C ILE A 579 27.31 0.37 3.60
N CYS A 580 28.30 -0.23 4.26
CA CYS A 580 29.70 -0.14 3.83
C CYS A 580 29.94 -1.00 2.58
N GLU A 581 30.96 -0.65 1.82
CA GLU A 581 31.28 -1.25 0.52
C GLU A 581 31.40 -2.78 0.57
N LYS A 582 31.92 -3.31 1.67
CA LYS A 582 32.06 -4.75 1.92
C LYS A 582 30.76 -5.54 1.82
N TYR A 583 29.62 -4.94 2.23
CA TYR A 583 28.31 -5.61 2.24
C TYR A 583 27.37 -5.11 1.15
N LEU A 584 27.67 -3.98 0.54
CA LEU A 584 26.84 -3.36 -0.49
C LEU A 584 26.56 -4.29 -1.68
N PHE A 585 27.51 -5.17 -2.01
CA PHE A 585 27.31 -6.14 -3.09
C PHE A 585 26.18 -7.12 -2.84
N LEU A 586 25.92 -7.51 -1.56
CA LEU A 586 24.80 -8.40 -1.21
C LEU A 586 23.45 -7.71 -1.42
N ASN A 587 23.34 -6.43 -1.08
CA ASN A 587 22.13 -5.65 -1.30
C ASN A 587 21.84 -5.50 -2.80
N LYS A 588 22.88 -5.18 -3.60
CA LYS A 588 22.75 -5.11 -5.07
C LYS A 588 22.42 -6.47 -5.69
N ALA A 589 22.90 -7.55 -5.12
CA ALA A 589 22.57 -8.89 -5.56
C ALA A 589 21.09 -9.23 -5.31
N VAL A 590 20.50 -8.76 -4.19
CA VAL A 590 19.06 -8.89 -3.93
C VAL A 590 18.26 -8.02 -4.91
N GLU A 591 18.67 -6.78 -5.20
CA GLU A 591 18.05 -5.94 -6.23
C GLU A 591 18.05 -6.62 -7.61
N THR A 592 19.18 -7.19 -7.99
CA THR A 592 19.30 -7.97 -9.24
C THR A 592 18.34 -9.16 -9.25
N TYR A 593 18.21 -9.85 -8.13
CA TYR A 593 17.29 -10.96 -7.99
C TYR A 593 15.82 -10.53 -8.14
N VAL A 594 15.41 -9.43 -7.50
CA VAL A 594 14.06 -8.86 -7.61
C VAL A 594 13.77 -8.40 -9.04
N ARG A 595 14.71 -7.71 -9.67
CA ARG A 595 14.61 -7.33 -11.09
C ARG A 595 14.33 -8.54 -11.97
N ASP A 596 15.12 -9.59 -11.81
CA ASP A 596 15.03 -10.78 -12.67
C ASP A 596 13.75 -11.59 -12.39
N LEU A 597 13.21 -11.55 -11.17
CA LEU A 597 11.87 -12.06 -10.85
C LEU A 597 10.77 -11.24 -11.54
N ASN A 598 10.89 -9.93 -11.60
CA ASN A 598 9.96 -9.07 -12.32
C ASN A 598 9.99 -9.35 -13.83
N ILE A 599 11.19 -9.55 -14.41
CA ILE A 599 11.36 -9.96 -15.80
C ILE A 599 10.78 -11.36 -16.04
N LEU A 600 10.99 -12.28 -15.11
CA LEU A 600 10.42 -13.63 -15.20
C LEU A 600 8.88 -13.58 -15.28
N CYS A 601 8.22 -12.72 -14.52
CA CYS A 601 6.77 -12.52 -14.61
C CYS A 601 6.34 -11.86 -15.94
N GLU A 602 7.14 -10.95 -16.51
CA GLU A 602 6.85 -10.36 -17.82
C GLU A 602 6.92 -11.39 -18.95
N GLN A 603 7.88 -12.32 -18.88
CA GLN A 603 8.10 -13.33 -19.88
C GLN A 603 7.17 -14.54 -19.74
N ASN A 604 6.59 -14.76 -18.56
CA ASN A 604 5.81 -15.95 -18.24
C ASN A 604 4.43 -15.60 -17.70
N ILE A 605 3.47 -15.50 -18.60
CA ILE A 605 2.06 -15.20 -18.29
C ILE A 605 1.50 -16.11 -17.20
N ALA A 606 1.91 -17.37 -17.15
CA ALA A 606 1.49 -18.32 -16.12
C ALA A 606 1.77 -17.84 -14.67
N LEU A 607 2.77 -17.00 -14.47
CA LEU A 607 3.11 -16.44 -13.15
C LEU A 607 2.25 -15.20 -12.77
N THR A 608 1.54 -14.61 -13.71
CA THR A 608 0.71 -13.43 -13.48
C THR A 608 -0.78 -13.76 -13.52
N THR A 609 -1.21 -14.49 -14.52
CA THR A 609 -2.61 -14.71 -14.85
C THR A 609 -3.05 -16.16 -14.73
N GLY A 610 -2.22 -16.97 -14.12
CA GLY A 610 -2.43 -18.41 -14.02
C GLY A 610 -3.81 -18.76 -13.46
N ASN A 611 -4.59 -19.54 -14.23
CA ASN A 611 -5.76 -20.20 -13.70
C ASN A 611 -5.34 -21.12 -12.54
N ILE A 612 -5.86 -20.85 -11.37
CA ILE A 612 -5.48 -21.53 -10.15
C ILE A 612 -5.78 -23.04 -10.19
N GLU A 613 -6.80 -23.46 -10.93
CA GLU A 613 -7.13 -24.86 -11.12
C GLU A 613 -5.99 -25.64 -11.81
N LYS A 614 -5.15 -24.95 -12.56
CA LYS A 614 -3.96 -25.51 -13.23
C LYS A 614 -2.66 -25.28 -12.45
N THR A 615 -2.76 -24.65 -11.29
CA THR A 615 -1.64 -24.39 -10.40
C THR A 615 -1.76 -25.31 -9.20
N VAL A 616 -0.90 -26.31 -9.11
CA VAL A 616 -1.02 -27.36 -8.09
C VAL A 616 0.29 -27.54 -7.33
N VAL A 617 0.19 -27.87 -6.05
CA VAL A 617 1.31 -28.45 -5.31
C VAL A 617 1.57 -29.83 -5.90
N HIS A 618 2.75 -29.99 -6.44
CA HIS A 618 3.14 -31.23 -7.12
C HIS A 618 3.74 -32.22 -6.14
N GLU A 619 4.58 -31.74 -5.25
CA GLU A 619 5.23 -32.55 -4.21
C GLU A 619 5.53 -31.67 -3.00
N PHE A 620 5.32 -32.20 -1.81
CA PHE A 620 5.70 -31.57 -0.55
C PHE A 620 6.35 -32.61 0.35
N SER A 621 7.55 -32.31 0.84
CA SER A 621 8.24 -33.12 1.84
C SER A 621 8.25 -32.40 3.18
N ASP A 622 7.51 -32.91 4.14
CA ASP A 622 7.50 -32.44 5.53
C ASP A 622 8.82 -32.72 6.25
N THR A 623 9.46 -33.83 5.94
CA THR A 623 10.74 -34.24 6.52
C THR A 623 11.90 -33.33 6.09
N HIS A 624 11.84 -32.78 4.87
CA HIS A 624 12.91 -31.96 4.32
C HIS A 624 12.53 -30.49 4.16
N ALA A 625 11.27 -30.13 4.41
CA ALA A 625 10.71 -28.78 4.15
C ALA A 625 10.93 -28.32 2.70
N ILE A 626 10.70 -29.21 1.73
CA ILE A 626 10.78 -28.96 0.29
C ILE A 626 9.39 -28.85 -0.29
N TYR A 627 9.13 -27.79 -1.05
CA TYR A 627 7.83 -27.49 -1.62
C TYR A 627 7.96 -27.29 -3.13
N CYS A 628 7.35 -28.22 -3.88
CA CYS A 628 7.35 -28.21 -5.33
C CYS A 628 5.99 -27.78 -5.88
N LYS A 629 5.96 -26.85 -6.82
CA LYS A 629 4.76 -26.32 -7.41
C LYS A 629 4.82 -26.33 -8.93
N LYS A 630 3.76 -26.86 -9.54
CA LYS A 630 3.55 -26.85 -10.98
C LYS A 630 2.53 -25.77 -11.35
N ILE A 631 2.87 -24.92 -12.29
CA ILE A 631 2.05 -23.82 -12.76
C ILE A 631 1.81 -24.01 -14.26
N TYR A 632 0.57 -24.29 -14.64
CA TYR A 632 0.10 -24.48 -16.03
C TYR A 632 0.81 -25.56 -16.88
N ASN A 633 1.60 -26.42 -16.35
CA ASN A 633 2.53 -27.27 -17.08
C ASN A 633 3.65 -26.49 -17.83
N GLU A 634 3.87 -25.23 -17.52
CA GLU A 634 4.85 -24.36 -18.16
C GLU A 634 5.98 -24.00 -17.22
N ILE A 635 5.64 -23.74 -15.96
CA ILE A 635 6.60 -23.39 -14.91
C ILE A 635 6.56 -24.42 -13.78
N PHE A 636 7.73 -24.78 -13.28
CA PHE A 636 7.88 -25.62 -12.11
C PHE A 636 8.84 -24.96 -11.12
N SER A 637 8.38 -24.66 -9.93
CA SER A 637 9.19 -24.05 -8.87
C SER A 637 9.46 -25.02 -7.75
N ILE A 638 10.68 -25.02 -7.23
CA ILE A 638 11.12 -25.84 -6.11
C ILE A 638 11.72 -24.94 -5.05
N SER A 639 11.17 -24.98 -3.85
CA SER A 639 11.59 -24.19 -2.70
C SER A 639 12.11 -25.08 -1.60
N ASN A 640 13.31 -24.82 -1.12
CA ASN A 640 13.92 -25.49 0.02
C ASN A 640 13.94 -24.56 1.23
N PHE A 641 13.12 -24.87 2.23
CA PHE A 641 12.99 -24.08 3.46
C PHE A 641 13.90 -24.59 4.60
N SER A 642 14.84 -25.50 4.29
CA SER A 642 15.77 -26.06 5.28
C SER A 642 17.19 -25.52 5.11
N SER A 643 18.01 -25.67 6.14
CA SER A 643 19.45 -25.38 6.08
C SER A 643 20.27 -26.46 5.37
N ILE A 644 19.62 -27.55 4.93
CA ILE A 644 20.27 -28.65 4.22
C ILE A 644 20.40 -28.28 2.75
N GLN A 645 21.55 -28.52 2.19
CA GLN A 645 21.81 -28.32 0.77
C GLN A 645 22.04 -29.69 0.10
N TYR A 646 21.58 -29.82 -1.13
CA TYR A 646 21.67 -31.04 -1.88
C TYR A 646 22.45 -30.78 -3.18
N TYR A 647 23.43 -31.60 -3.48
CA TYR A 647 24.22 -31.52 -4.71
C TYR A 647 23.98 -32.75 -5.58
N LYS A 648 23.16 -32.60 -6.63
CA LYS A 648 22.76 -33.65 -7.57
C LYS A 648 22.28 -34.97 -6.90
N ASN A 649 21.70 -34.86 -5.71
CA ASN A 649 21.33 -36.02 -4.92
C ASN A 649 19.91 -35.95 -4.32
N TYR A 650 19.12 -34.91 -4.64
CA TYR A 650 17.71 -34.83 -4.22
C TYR A 650 16.81 -35.32 -5.35
N GLY A 651 16.17 -36.48 -5.15
CA GLY A 651 15.25 -37.05 -6.11
C GLY A 651 13.88 -36.37 -6.08
N ILE A 652 13.42 -35.86 -7.20
CA ILE A 652 12.08 -35.28 -7.36
C ILE A 652 11.39 -35.90 -8.56
N LEU A 653 10.08 -36.13 -8.42
CA LEU A 653 9.21 -36.46 -9.52
C LEU A 653 8.87 -35.21 -10.34
N PHE A 654 9.62 -34.94 -11.39
CA PHE A 654 9.29 -33.85 -12.30
C PHE A 654 8.02 -34.14 -13.12
N PRO A 655 7.22 -33.13 -13.46
CA PRO A 655 6.18 -33.28 -14.45
C PRO A 655 6.76 -33.73 -15.80
N LYS A 656 6.06 -34.59 -16.54
CA LYS A 656 6.54 -35.15 -17.81
C LYS A 656 6.99 -34.10 -18.81
N GLY A 657 8.19 -34.21 -19.38
CA GLY A 657 8.73 -33.33 -20.39
C GLY A 657 10.22 -33.00 -20.18
N ARG A 658 10.75 -32.08 -20.98
CA ARG A 658 12.09 -31.48 -20.76
C ARG A 658 11.91 -30.17 -20.02
N TRP A 659 12.80 -29.88 -19.06
CA TRP A 659 12.73 -28.70 -18.21
C TRP A 659 14.10 -28.02 -18.17
N ARG A 660 14.10 -26.70 -18.26
CA ARG A 660 15.29 -25.88 -18.17
C ARG A 660 15.20 -24.97 -16.96
N GLU A 661 16.26 -24.92 -16.16
CA GLU A 661 16.38 -23.93 -15.09
C GLU A 661 16.46 -22.51 -15.68
N ILE A 662 15.58 -21.63 -15.23
CA ILE A 662 15.50 -20.25 -15.73
C ILE A 662 15.87 -19.23 -14.66
N LEU A 663 15.70 -19.57 -13.37
CA LEU A 663 16.15 -18.74 -12.27
C LEU A 663 16.47 -19.63 -11.06
N ASN A 664 17.61 -19.36 -10.43
CA ASN A 664 18.03 -20.03 -9.20
C ASN A 664 18.59 -19.01 -8.23
N SER A 665 18.01 -18.92 -7.02
CA SER A 665 18.40 -17.95 -5.98
C SER A 665 19.85 -18.11 -5.51
N ASP A 666 20.51 -19.23 -5.82
CA ASP A 666 21.94 -19.47 -5.53
C ASP A 666 22.90 -19.03 -6.65
N SER A 667 22.40 -18.45 -7.73
CA SER A 667 23.25 -17.92 -8.80
C SER A 667 24.20 -16.85 -8.25
N ILE A 668 25.42 -16.79 -8.79
CA ILE A 668 26.47 -15.84 -8.36
C ILE A 668 25.99 -14.39 -8.43
N GLN A 669 25.25 -14.04 -9.48
CA GLN A 669 24.71 -12.69 -9.68
C GLN A 669 23.73 -12.27 -8.57
N TYR A 670 23.14 -13.22 -7.84
CA TYR A 670 22.27 -13.00 -6.71
C TYR A 670 22.97 -13.18 -5.35
N GLY A 671 24.31 -13.16 -5.35
CA GLY A 671 25.13 -13.35 -4.15
C GLY A 671 25.13 -14.78 -3.60
N GLY A 672 24.78 -15.75 -4.43
CA GLY A 672 24.88 -17.18 -4.12
C GLY A 672 26.26 -17.77 -4.42
N GLU A 673 26.40 -19.06 -4.18
CA GLU A 673 27.66 -19.78 -4.41
C GLU A 673 27.81 -20.28 -5.88
N GLY A 674 26.69 -20.32 -6.61
CA GLY A 674 26.65 -20.85 -7.98
C GLY A 674 26.90 -22.35 -8.08
N LYS A 675 26.88 -23.06 -6.96
CA LYS A 675 27.17 -24.51 -6.90
C LYS A 675 25.96 -25.38 -7.15
N TYR A 676 24.77 -24.85 -6.84
CA TYR A 676 23.52 -25.62 -6.85
C TYR A 676 22.66 -25.35 -8.07
N LEU A 677 23.32 -25.00 -9.19
CA LEU A 677 22.67 -24.82 -10.49
C LEU A 677 22.39 -26.16 -11.15
N ASN A 678 21.31 -26.23 -11.90
CA ASN A 678 20.89 -27.43 -12.61
C ASN A 678 21.00 -27.22 -14.13
N SER A 679 21.45 -28.26 -14.83
CA SER A 679 21.37 -28.32 -16.29
C SER A 679 19.94 -28.62 -16.73
N GLU A 680 19.71 -28.68 -18.05
CA GLU A 680 18.44 -29.16 -18.60
C GLU A 680 18.11 -30.56 -18.08
N ILE A 681 16.88 -30.74 -17.64
CA ILE A 681 16.38 -31.98 -17.04
C ILE A 681 15.43 -32.64 -18.03
N THR A 682 15.74 -33.87 -18.43
CA THR A 682 14.82 -34.73 -19.16
C THR A 682 14.20 -35.72 -18.19
N THR A 683 12.88 -35.74 -18.09
CA THR A 683 12.19 -36.51 -17.06
C THR A 683 12.19 -38.00 -17.36
N GLU A 684 13.01 -38.74 -16.65
CA GLU A 684 12.78 -40.09 -16.19
C GLU A 684 11.89 -40.05 -14.92
N PRO A 685 11.33 -41.13 -14.39
CA PRO A 685 10.40 -41.09 -13.26
C PRO A 685 10.89 -40.25 -12.08
N TYR A 686 12.19 -40.27 -11.82
CA TYR A 686 12.83 -39.41 -10.82
C TYR A 686 14.07 -38.70 -11.43
N SER A 687 14.11 -37.41 -11.24
CA SER A 687 15.30 -36.60 -11.59
C SER A 687 16.03 -36.18 -10.31
N TYR A 688 17.35 -36.37 -10.30
CA TYR A 688 18.19 -35.91 -9.20
C TYR A 688 18.70 -34.52 -9.46
N ILE A 689 18.40 -33.60 -8.55
CA ILE A 689 18.72 -32.18 -8.70
C ILE A 689 19.58 -31.66 -7.56
N SER A 690 20.14 -30.47 -7.79
CA SER A 690 20.79 -29.66 -6.76
C SER A 690 19.78 -28.68 -6.19
N LEU A 691 19.75 -28.55 -4.86
CA LEU A 691 18.94 -27.56 -4.16
C LEU A 691 19.80 -26.79 -3.15
N PRO A 692 19.88 -25.45 -3.23
CA PRO A 692 20.55 -24.66 -2.22
C PRO A 692 19.77 -24.66 -0.91
N ALA A 693 20.50 -24.51 0.20
CA ALA A 693 19.86 -24.23 1.49
C ALA A 693 19.12 -22.90 1.43
N TYR A 694 17.91 -22.85 1.96
CA TYR A 694 17.07 -21.65 1.97
C TYR A 694 16.93 -21.01 0.58
N GLY A 695 16.68 -21.82 -0.45
CA GLY A 695 16.66 -21.37 -1.82
C GLY A 695 15.43 -21.76 -2.61
N ILE A 696 15.24 -21.09 -3.72
CA ILE A 696 14.19 -21.38 -4.70
C ILE A 696 14.77 -21.42 -6.10
N THR A 697 14.28 -22.37 -6.89
CA THR A 697 14.63 -22.56 -8.28
C THR A 697 13.38 -22.62 -9.14
N PHE A 698 13.41 -21.98 -10.28
CA PHE A 698 12.35 -21.99 -11.29
C PHE A 698 12.83 -22.70 -12.54
N PHE A 699 11.98 -23.54 -13.07
CA PHE A 699 12.18 -24.26 -14.33
C PHE A 699 11.03 -23.93 -15.28
N GLU A 700 11.35 -23.78 -16.56
CA GLU A 700 10.37 -23.72 -17.64
C GLU A 700 10.37 -25.01 -18.44
N LYS A 701 9.23 -25.35 -19.00
CA LYS A 701 9.10 -26.50 -19.88
C LYS A 701 9.66 -26.15 -21.26
N VAL A 702 10.60 -26.98 -21.74
CA VAL A 702 11.13 -26.86 -23.11
C VAL A 702 10.17 -27.57 -24.05
N LEU A 703 9.68 -26.88 -25.08
CA LEU A 703 8.77 -27.40 -26.08
C LEU A 703 9.43 -28.48 -26.98
#